data_5a597fed8208fc406af4983b1585065d
#
_entry.id   5a597fed8208fc406af4983b1585065d
#
_cell.length_a   1.000
_cell.length_b   1.000
_cell.length_c   1.000
_cell.angle_alpha   90.00
_cell.angle_beta   90.00
_cell.angle_gamma   90.00
#
_symmetry.space_group_name_H-M   'P 1'
#
loop_
_entity.id
_entity.type
_entity.pdbx_description
1 polymer ?
#
loop_
_entity_poly.entity_id
_entity_poly.type
_entity_poly.pdbx_seq_one_letter_code
_entity_poly.pdbx_strand_id
1 'polypeptide(L)'
;MAEKSTIMLRSATLFAAAGLALAPTGTAQNVPTNFVIDTIVSSGLNAPMDFSFLADARVLVANRAGPVSIYAGTNAVTIGTIPNVQSGGERGLLSIEPDPDFATNGYIYVYFSSSQTAAMHLERYTCTGDLSNPASTNVTFSAASRRVILNTLPDVAFNHNGGTCRFGPDGMLYLTVGDDANACTAQNQNSKSGCLLRMDVSTLGPGSGTSEPSYNTIDPGNNPNSASANFNQLVVAYGLRNPFRMDIDQMTGNVYIGDVGLSTAEEYSEYIFNPANVTLVNFGWPWREGLSSGPFGCGGSQPGGLTDPIAAVTSGSWNSVMGGPRYRNQGQPFDLGASYEGDCFFSDFYSGELRRIKFNGTSWAPAPPVPGQSGANWGTGFNTATSMRVGPDGGLWFCQNTSQSPTSGGSLERIRSLGPTNSVTAISGGDQIGPAGEPYSQPLIVQVLDTTGQPLPGGTVNFSVTGGHTLSTTNPVIADASGFAQTSVTASAITGGAFTVTGSTPGSQTNAVFPMFSRKMNVTGIVGASTLLVLSVVNQTDAVPAQIPYIVFMSFPGSPTLPSPIGPICTDPTYALTVTLEDGVGSFGGISFSGTGAIGTPSKSWVYQGIPNFLLSGFNMSFQTVGYDPLTGWFRTNCELEQF
;
A
#
# COMPACT_ATOMS: atom_id res chain seq x y z
N MET A 1 51.49 7.70 -3.28
CA MET A 1 51.22 6.68 -2.25
C MET A 1 50.56 7.28 -0.99
N ALA A 2 50.96 8.46 -0.53
CA ALA A 2 50.36 9.08 0.67
C ALA A 2 48.91 9.55 0.48
N GLU A 3 48.55 10.06 -0.71
CA GLU A 3 47.19 10.51 -1.02
C GLU A 3 46.16 9.35 -1.10
N LYS A 4 46.56 8.20 -1.63
CA LYS A 4 45.66 7.01 -1.67
C LYS A 4 45.29 6.51 -0.27
N SER A 5 46.24 6.60 0.70
CA SER A 5 46.00 6.22 2.09
C SER A 5 45.02 7.16 2.80
N THR A 6 45.09 8.47 2.49
CA THR A 6 44.23 9.47 3.14
C THR A 6 42.77 9.41 2.66
N ILE A 7 42.56 9.08 1.39
CA ILE A 7 41.20 8.94 0.82
C ILE A 7 40.53 7.65 1.32
N MET A 8 41.25 6.53 1.42
CA MET A 8 40.74 5.31 2.04
C MET A 8 40.37 5.52 3.52
N LEU A 9 41.17 6.33 4.26
CA LEU A 9 40.87 6.62 5.67
C LEU A 9 39.59 7.46 5.83
N ARG A 10 39.29 8.38 4.88
CA ARG A 10 38.07 9.20 4.97
C ARG A 10 36.82 8.39 4.70
N SER A 11 36.84 7.50 3.73
CA SER A 11 35.69 6.60 3.48
C SER A 11 35.47 5.57 4.61
N ALA A 12 36.56 5.02 5.17
CA ALA A 12 36.48 4.11 6.31
C ALA A 12 36.04 4.82 7.61
N THR A 13 36.41 6.09 7.79
CA THR A 13 36.04 6.86 9.00
C THR A 13 34.55 7.26 8.97
N LEU A 14 33.94 7.49 7.79
CA LEU A 14 32.50 7.73 7.71
C LEU A 14 31.70 6.50 8.12
N PHE A 15 32.11 5.30 7.70
CA PHE A 15 31.41 4.06 8.10
C PHE A 15 31.63 3.68 9.57
N ALA A 16 32.80 3.97 10.14
CA ALA A 16 33.09 3.68 11.56
C ALA A 16 32.45 4.69 12.53
N ALA A 17 32.24 5.94 12.11
CA ALA A 17 31.57 6.96 12.93
C ALA A 17 30.03 6.81 12.94
N ALA A 18 29.44 6.20 11.91
CA ALA A 18 28.00 5.94 11.87
C ALA A 18 27.55 4.83 12.85
N GLY A 19 28.49 4.04 13.39
CA GLY A 19 28.19 2.95 14.32
C GLY A 19 27.81 3.37 15.75
N LEU A 20 27.83 4.66 16.09
CA LEU A 20 27.47 5.19 17.43
C LEU A 20 26.40 6.30 17.39
N ALA A 21 25.72 6.52 16.28
CA ALA A 21 24.56 7.40 16.26
C ALA A 21 23.35 6.62 16.75
N LEU A 22 22.69 7.14 17.78
CA LEU A 22 21.35 6.74 18.22
C LEU A 22 20.50 6.40 17.01
N ALA A 23 19.82 5.25 17.04
CA ALA A 23 18.86 4.89 16.00
C ALA A 23 17.98 6.11 15.70
N PRO A 24 17.93 6.61 14.48
CA PRO A 24 16.99 7.66 14.18
C PRO A 24 15.61 7.08 14.45
N THR A 25 14.86 7.73 15.31
CA THR A 25 13.39 7.56 15.33
C THR A 25 12.97 7.81 13.90
N GLY A 26 12.53 6.76 13.20
CA GLY A 26 12.18 6.85 11.79
C GLY A 26 11.29 8.06 11.59
N THR A 27 11.72 9.00 10.78
CA THR A 27 10.86 10.12 10.37
C THR A 27 9.67 9.49 9.67
N ALA A 28 8.46 9.84 10.10
CA ALA A 28 7.27 9.33 9.46
C ALA A 28 7.34 9.62 7.95
N GLN A 29 7.08 8.59 7.15
CA GLN A 29 7.01 8.74 5.71
C GLN A 29 5.92 9.75 5.36
N ASN A 30 6.22 10.67 4.46
CA ASN A 30 5.30 11.68 4.01
C ASN A 30 5.29 11.74 2.48
N VAL A 31 4.10 11.73 1.91
CA VAL A 31 3.83 11.88 0.47
C VAL A 31 2.82 13.00 0.26
N PRO A 32 2.63 13.53 -0.95
CA PRO A 32 1.65 14.57 -1.23
C PRO A 32 0.22 14.20 -0.81
N THR A 33 -0.63 15.20 -0.60
CA THR A 33 -1.95 15.09 0.05
C THR A 33 -2.87 14.00 -0.55
N ASN A 34 -2.72 13.70 -1.84
CA ASN A 34 -3.58 12.73 -2.53
C ASN A 34 -2.96 11.34 -2.64
N PHE A 35 -1.95 11.05 -1.83
CA PHE A 35 -1.27 9.77 -1.83
C PHE A 35 -1.27 9.12 -0.46
N VAL A 36 -1.17 7.80 -0.45
CA VAL A 36 -1.04 7.00 0.75
C VAL A 36 0.04 5.94 0.53
N ILE A 37 0.67 5.54 1.61
CA ILE A 37 1.63 4.43 1.63
C ILE A 37 0.95 3.25 2.29
N ASP A 38 0.82 2.16 1.54
CA ASP A 38 0.34 0.87 2.04
C ASP A 38 1.55 0.01 2.42
N THR A 39 1.59 -0.50 3.62
CA THR A 39 2.53 -1.56 3.99
C THR A 39 2.00 -2.90 3.51
N ILE A 40 2.63 -3.46 2.48
CA ILE A 40 2.21 -4.72 1.85
C ILE A 40 2.77 -5.93 2.60
N VAL A 41 4.05 -5.86 2.98
CA VAL A 41 4.72 -6.88 3.79
C VAL A 41 5.46 -6.18 4.92
N SER A 42 5.09 -6.49 6.18
CA SER A 42 5.72 -5.94 7.39
C SER A 42 6.57 -6.96 8.15
N SER A 43 6.57 -8.23 7.71
CA SER A 43 7.29 -9.32 8.39
C SER A 43 7.72 -10.41 7.40
N GLY A 44 8.69 -11.25 7.82
CA GLY A 44 9.20 -12.34 6.98
C GLY A 44 10.26 -11.92 5.96
N LEU A 45 10.65 -10.63 5.93
CA LEU A 45 11.79 -10.13 5.15
C LEU A 45 13.02 -9.95 6.05
N ASN A 46 14.21 -10.14 5.47
CA ASN A 46 15.48 -10.05 6.17
C ASN A 46 16.43 -9.12 5.40
N ALA A 47 16.34 -7.84 5.67
CA ALA A 47 17.08 -6.80 4.97
C ALA A 47 16.85 -6.87 3.43
N PRO A 48 15.62 -6.58 2.96
CA PRO A 48 15.31 -6.62 1.55
C PRO A 48 16.17 -5.61 0.78
N MET A 49 16.82 -6.07 -0.29
CA MET A 49 17.69 -5.24 -1.14
C MET A 49 17.04 -4.89 -2.44
N ASP A 50 16.27 -5.81 -3.02
CA ASP A 50 15.63 -5.63 -4.32
C ASP A 50 14.38 -6.51 -4.41
N PHE A 51 13.48 -6.16 -5.30
CA PHE A 51 12.30 -6.95 -5.60
C PHE A 51 11.94 -6.88 -7.08
N SER A 52 11.23 -7.88 -7.54
CA SER A 52 10.71 -7.91 -8.91
C SER A 52 9.36 -8.60 -8.97
N PHE A 53 8.53 -8.20 -9.92
CA PHE A 53 7.21 -8.76 -10.13
C PHE A 53 7.28 -9.95 -11.09
N LEU A 54 6.55 -11.02 -10.77
CA LEU A 54 6.18 -12.03 -11.73
C LEU A 54 5.04 -11.52 -12.61
N ALA A 55 4.86 -12.11 -13.77
CA ALA A 55 3.77 -11.73 -14.69
C ALA A 55 2.37 -11.88 -14.08
N ASP A 56 2.21 -12.72 -13.05
CA ASP A 56 0.98 -12.93 -12.30
C ASP A 56 0.84 -12.02 -11.05
N ALA A 57 1.66 -10.98 -10.96
CA ALA A 57 1.70 -9.99 -9.89
C ALA A 57 2.23 -10.48 -8.53
N ARG A 58 2.68 -11.73 -8.38
CA ARG A 58 3.48 -12.11 -7.22
C ARG A 58 4.80 -11.35 -7.21
N VAL A 59 5.39 -11.20 -6.02
CA VAL A 59 6.63 -10.45 -5.85
C VAL A 59 7.73 -11.34 -5.33
N LEU A 60 8.86 -11.37 -6.04
CA LEU A 60 10.12 -11.95 -5.55
C LEU A 60 10.90 -10.88 -4.81
N VAL A 61 11.49 -11.22 -3.67
CA VAL A 61 12.29 -10.29 -2.86
C VAL A 61 13.66 -10.91 -2.58
N ALA A 62 14.71 -10.20 -2.93
CA ALA A 62 16.08 -10.52 -2.58
C ALA A 62 16.40 -9.98 -1.19
N ASN A 63 16.74 -10.86 -0.25
CA ASN A 63 17.20 -10.46 1.08
C ASN A 63 18.73 -10.51 1.14
N ARG A 64 19.34 -9.50 1.74
CA ARG A 64 20.78 -9.20 1.68
C ARG A 64 21.72 -10.37 1.90
N ALA A 65 21.40 -11.24 2.88
CA ALA A 65 22.23 -12.38 3.25
C ALA A 65 22.05 -13.64 2.37
N GLY A 66 21.24 -13.53 1.30
CA GLY A 66 21.04 -14.60 0.31
C GLY A 66 19.66 -15.24 0.25
N PRO A 67 18.78 -15.19 1.28
CA PRO A 67 17.43 -15.73 1.14
C PRO A 67 16.65 -14.98 0.05
N VAL A 68 15.88 -15.74 -0.72
CA VAL A 68 14.90 -15.22 -1.68
C VAL A 68 13.52 -15.53 -1.14
N SER A 69 12.65 -14.53 -1.09
CA SER A 69 11.27 -14.67 -0.63
C SER A 69 10.30 -14.42 -1.77
N ILE A 70 9.10 -15.03 -1.71
CA ILE A 70 7.97 -14.75 -2.58
C ILE A 70 6.79 -14.23 -1.76
N TYR A 71 6.10 -13.22 -2.29
CA TYR A 71 4.85 -12.70 -1.74
C TYR A 71 3.70 -12.95 -2.74
N ALA A 72 2.57 -13.46 -2.24
CA ALA A 72 1.37 -13.81 -3.00
C ALA A 72 0.08 -13.34 -2.27
N GLY A 73 0.05 -12.09 -1.87
CA GLY A 73 -1.15 -11.46 -1.27
C GLY A 73 -1.32 -11.61 0.25
N THR A 74 -0.51 -12.42 0.95
CA THR A 74 -0.62 -12.59 2.41
C THR A 74 0.70 -12.32 3.14
N ASN A 75 1.60 -13.32 3.17
CA ASN A 75 2.90 -13.23 3.84
C ASN A 75 4.03 -13.52 2.86
N ALA A 76 5.20 -12.93 3.10
CA ALA A 76 6.41 -13.32 2.39
C ALA A 76 6.94 -14.65 2.93
N VAL A 77 7.23 -15.58 2.01
CA VAL A 77 7.76 -16.91 2.32
C VAL A 77 9.10 -17.10 1.63
N THR A 78 10.12 -17.58 2.35
CA THR A 78 11.42 -17.91 1.76
C THR A 78 11.29 -19.15 0.86
N ILE A 79 11.69 -19.00 -0.41
CA ILE A 79 11.63 -20.07 -1.43
C ILE A 79 12.97 -20.76 -1.69
N GLY A 80 14.04 -20.21 -1.16
CA GLY A 80 15.39 -20.74 -1.27
C GLY A 80 16.42 -19.73 -0.79
N THR A 81 17.69 -20.16 -0.77
CA THR A 81 18.80 -19.29 -0.35
C THR A 81 19.93 -19.41 -1.37
N ILE A 82 20.43 -18.28 -1.84
CA ILE A 82 21.63 -18.20 -2.68
C ILE A 82 22.83 -18.52 -1.79
N PRO A 83 23.64 -19.52 -2.15
CA PRO A 83 24.76 -19.93 -1.30
C PRO A 83 25.93 -18.94 -1.43
N ASN A 84 26.74 -18.89 -0.38
CA ASN A 84 28.01 -18.17 -0.35
C ASN A 84 27.91 -16.66 -0.62
N VAL A 85 26.81 -16.05 -0.27
CA VAL A 85 26.65 -14.60 -0.32
C VAL A 85 27.50 -13.96 0.76
N GLN A 86 28.31 -12.97 0.39
CA GLN A 86 29.01 -12.08 1.31
C GLN A 86 28.19 -10.80 1.47
N SER A 87 27.88 -10.40 2.72
CA SER A 87 26.97 -9.29 3.00
C SER A 87 27.58 -8.16 3.85
N GLY A 88 28.91 -8.02 3.86
CA GLY A 88 29.59 -6.93 4.56
C GLY A 88 29.75 -5.68 3.69
N GLY A 89 29.67 -4.48 4.27
CA GLY A 89 29.76 -3.22 3.51
C GLY A 89 28.51 -3.02 2.62
N GLU A 90 28.71 -2.70 1.34
CA GLU A 90 27.64 -2.58 0.35
C GLU A 90 27.28 -3.93 -0.30
N ARG A 91 28.03 -4.96 0.01
CA ARG A 91 27.87 -6.31 -0.51
C ARG A 91 26.57 -7.00 -0.05
N GLY A 92 26.19 -8.02 -0.77
CA GLY A 92 25.00 -8.84 -0.47
C GLY A 92 24.45 -9.52 -1.70
N LEU A 93 23.26 -10.12 -1.55
CA LEU A 93 22.36 -10.39 -2.67
C LEU A 93 21.70 -9.07 -3.06
N LEU A 94 22.19 -8.44 -4.13
CA LEU A 94 21.89 -7.06 -4.49
C LEU A 94 20.73 -6.91 -5.43
N SER A 95 20.47 -7.91 -6.30
CA SER A 95 19.37 -7.85 -7.25
C SER A 95 18.77 -9.20 -7.57
N ILE A 96 17.49 -9.18 -7.91
CA ILE A 96 16.72 -10.33 -8.39
C ILE A 96 15.81 -9.90 -9.55
N GLU A 97 15.79 -10.72 -10.60
CA GLU A 97 14.89 -10.52 -11.73
C GLU A 97 14.37 -11.88 -12.24
N PRO A 98 13.05 -12.08 -12.38
CA PRO A 98 12.51 -13.27 -13.03
C PRO A 98 12.73 -13.20 -14.54
N ASP A 99 12.82 -14.36 -15.17
CA ASP A 99 12.77 -14.47 -16.62
C ASP A 99 11.39 -14.02 -17.14
N PRO A 100 11.29 -13.33 -18.28
CA PRO A 100 10.01 -12.99 -18.89
C PRO A 100 9.08 -14.21 -19.06
N ASP A 101 9.64 -15.39 -19.28
CA ASP A 101 8.92 -16.65 -19.41
C ASP A 101 8.90 -17.49 -18.13
N PHE A 102 9.03 -16.85 -16.95
CA PHE A 102 9.11 -17.52 -15.64
C PHE A 102 8.00 -18.56 -15.43
N ALA A 103 6.79 -18.28 -15.85
CA ALA A 103 5.66 -19.21 -15.72
C ALA A 103 5.89 -20.57 -16.44
N THR A 104 6.80 -20.59 -17.41
CA THR A 104 7.14 -21.77 -18.20
C THR A 104 8.47 -22.39 -17.78
N ASN A 105 9.51 -21.56 -17.58
CA ASN A 105 10.88 -22.01 -17.37
C ASN A 105 11.33 -21.97 -15.89
N GLY A 106 10.66 -21.17 -15.05
CA GLY A 106 10.97 -21.00 -13.62
C GLY A 106 12.28 -20.29 -13.35
N TYR A 107 12.86 -19.57 -14.31
CA TYR A 107 14.17 -18.97 -14.14
C TYR A 107 14.10 -17.67 -13.35
N ILE A 108 15.05 -17.51 -12.42
CA ILE A 108 15.36 -16.27 -11.72
C ILE A 108 16.85 -15.95 -11.89
N TYR A 109 17.15 -14.68 -12.10
CA TYR A 109 18.50 -14.14 -12.22
C TYR A 109 18.83 -13.35 -10.96
N VAL A 110 20.02 -13.56 -10.42
CA VAL A 110 20.47 -12.93 -9.19
C VAL A 110 21.87 -12.36 -9.35
N TYR A 111 22.08 -11.15 -8.80
CA TYR A 111 23.37 -10.49 -8.75
C TYR A 111 23.81 -10.33 -7.30
N PHE A 112 25.01 -10.83 -6.97
CA PHE A 112 25.47 -10.87 -5.59
C PHE A 112 27.00 -10.91 -5.46
N SER A 113 27.50 -10.52 -4.29
CA SER A 113 28.90 -10.66 -3.87
C SER A 113 29.17 -12.06 -3.34
N SER A 114 30.17 -12.75 -3.87
CA SER A 114 30.51 -14.12 -3.49
C SER A 114 31.62 -14.18 -2.46
N SER A 115 31.37 -14.87 -1.35
CA SER A 115 32.40 -15.12 -0.31
C SER A 115 33.46 -16.14 -0.72
N GLN A 116 33.26 -16.88 -1.81
CA GLN A 116 34.19 -17.90 -2.27
C GLN A 116 35.24 -17.39 -3.25
N THR A 117 34.89 -16.40 -4.08
CA THR A 117 35.72 -16.00 -5.22
C THR A 117 36.22 -14.57 -5.13
N ALA A 118 35.79 -13.77 -4.13
CA ALA A 118 35.99 -12.34 -4.06
C ALA A 118 35.62 -11.65 -5.41
N ALA A 119 34.47 -12.04 -5.96
CA ALA A 119 33.92 -11.52 -7.21
C ALA A 119 32.41 -11.32 -7.08
N MET A 120 31.88 -10.36 -7.84
CA MET A 120 30.46 -10.25 -8.06
C MET A 120 30.03 -11.31 -9.07
N HIS A 121 28.91 -11.96 -8.77
CA HIS A 121 28.33 -13.01 -9.57
C HIS A 121 26.97 -12.59 -10.14
N LEU A 122 26.74 -12.89 -11.40
CA LEU A 122 25.42 -12.98 -12.02
C LEU A 122 25.13 -14.45 -12.29
N GLU A 123 24.07 -14.97 -11.70
CA GLU A 123 23.72 -16.39 -11.81
C GLU A 123 22.23 -16.57 -12.07
N ARG A 124 21.87 -17.68 -12.75
CA ARG A 124 20.49 -18.11 -12.92
C ARG A 124 20.20 -19.31 -12.05
N TYR A 125 19.05 -19.33 -11.40
CA TYR A 125 18.50 -20.48 -10.70
C TYR A 125 17.18 -20.92 -11.32
N THR A 126 16.81 -22.18 -11.17
CA THR A 126 15.55 -22.72 -11.67
C THR A 126 14.61 -23.00 -10.51
N CYS A 127 13.49 -22.32 -10.49
CA CYS A 127 12.39 -22.54 -9.58
C CYS A 127 11.49 -23.67 -10.07
N THR A 128 10.84 -24.35 -9.14
CA THR A 128 9.86 -25.41 -9.36
C THR A 128 8.65 -25.19 -8.43
N GLY A 129 7.54 -25.87 -8.70
CA GLY A 129 6.30 -25.72 -7.94
C GLY A 129 5.24 -24.96 -8.76
N ASP A 130 4.47 -24.11 -8.09
CA ASP A 130 3.37 -23.36 -8.70
C ASP A 130 3.89 -22.10 -9.42
N LEU A 131 4.42 -22.26 -10.62
CA LEU A 131 5.07 -21.16 -11.37
C LEU A 131 4.10 -20.11 -11.91
N SER A 132 2.80 -20.41 -12.02
CA SER A 132 1.79 -19.56 -12.67
C SER A 132 0.51 -19.34 -11.84
N ASN A 133 0.48 -19.79 -10.57
CA ASN A 133 -0.68 -19.58 -9.69
C ASN A 133 -0.48 -18.33 -8.83
N PRO A 134 -1.19 -17.22 -9.07
CA PRO A 134 -0.98 -15.94 -8.39
C PRO A 134 -1.26 -15.98 -6.87
N ALA A 135 -2.03 -16.95 -6.40
CA ALA A 135 -2.35 -17.10 -4.97
C ALA A 135 -1.39 -18.03 -4.22
N SER A 136 -0.41 -18.64 -4.92
CA SER A 136 0.45 -19.66 -4.32
C SER A 136 1.86 -19.15 -4.03
N THR A 137 2.34 -19.43 -2.83
CA THR A 137 3.76 -19.31 -2.45
C THR A 137 4.52 -20.63 -2.56
N ASN A 138 3.89 -21.70 -3.07
CA ASN A 138 4.51 -23.01 -3.23
C ASN A 138 5.48 -23.03 -4.43
N VAL A 139 6.52 -22.25 -4.32
CA VAL A 139 7.64 -22.14 -5.25
C VAL A 139 8.91 -22.40 -4.48
N THR A 140 9.83 -23.16 -5.06
CA THR A 140 11.14 -23.43 -4.44
C THR A 140 12.23 -23.50 -5.51
N PHE A 141 13.48 -23.24 -5.13
CA PHE A 141 14.64 -23.55 -5.96
C PHE A 141 15.74 -24.21 -5.12
N SER A 142 16.55 -25.01 -5.79
CA SER A 142 17.72 -25.66 -5.20
C SER A 142 19.01 -24.95 -5.64
N ALA A 143 19.97 -24.84 -4.74
CA ALA A 143 21.32 -24.37 -5.07
C ALA A 143 21.98 -25.22 -6.20
N ALA A 144 21.58 -26.47 -6.35
CA ALA A 144 22.07 -27.36 -7.42
C ALA A 144 21.58 -26.95 -8.82
N SER A 145 20.51 -26.14 -8.93
CA SER A 145 20.02 -25.62 -10.22
C SER A 145 20.83 -24.46 -10.77
N ARG A 146 21.84 -24.00 -10.03
CA ARG A 146 22.71 -22.86 -10.34
C ARG A 146 23.30 -22.96 -11.74
N ARG A 147 23.18 -21.89 -12.52
CA ARG A 147 23.91 -21.65 -13.76
C ARG A 147 24.64 -20.31 -13.69
N VAL A 148 25.95 -20.36 -13.77
CA VAL A 148 26.80 -19.16 -13.83
C VAL A 148 26.63 -18.48 -15.17
N ILE A 149 26.50 -17.15 -15.12
CA ILE A 149 26.49 -16.26 -16.30
C ILE A 149 27.78 -15.42 -16.29
N LEU A 150 28.03 -14.70 -15.20
CA LEU A 150 29.28 -13.98 -14.94
C LEU A 150 29.72 -14.26 -13.51
N ASN A 151 30.99 -14.57 -13.28
CA ASN A 151 31.55 -14.83 -11.93
C ASN A 151 32.96 -14.30 -11.77
N THR A 152 33.36 -13.39 -12.65
CA THR A 152 34.70 -12.79 -12.67
C THR A 152 34.63 -11.26 -12.65
N LEU A 153 33.48 -10.69 -12.26
CA LEU A 153 33.35 -9.23 -12.07
C LEU A 153 34.08 -8.84 -10.78
N PRO A 154 34.83 -7.73 -10.76
CA PRO A 154 35.63 -7.32 -9.60
C PRO A 154 34.76 -7.10 -8.33
N ASP A 155 35.28 -7.56 -7.18
CA ASP A 155 34.71 -7.35 -5.84
C ASP A 155 35.84 -7.31 -4.80
N VAL A 156 36.88 -6.54 -5.05
CA VAL A 156 38.01 -6.36 -4.15
C VAL A 156 37.65 -5.37 -3.04
N ALA A 157 37.01 -4.25 -3.40
CA ALA A 157 36.50 -3.29 -2.44
C ALA A 157 35.17 -3.75 -1.83
N PHE A 158 34.91 -3.34 -0.57
CA PHE A 158 33.65 -3.64 0.10
C PHE A 158 32.48 -2.72 -0.31
N ASN A 159 32.72 -1.81 -1.22
CA ASN A 159 31.81 -0.79 -1.73
C ASN A 159 31.96 -0.62 -3.24
N HIS A 160 31.05 0.12 -3.86
CA HIS A 160 30.92 0.31 -5.30
C HIS A 160 30.71 -1.03 -6.05
N ASN A 161 29.91 -1.88 -5.49
CA ASN A 161 29.59 -3.19 -6.08
C ASN A 161 28.57 -3.08 -7.21
N GLY A 162 27.98 -1.89 -7.41
CA GLY A 162 26.91 -1.68 -8.36
C GLY A 162 25.60 -2.34 -7.88
N GLY A 163 24.80 -2.87 -8.73
CA GLY A 163 23.66 -3.06 -8.49
C GLY A 163 22.48 -3.87 -8.95
N THR A 164 22.09 -3.67 -10.17
CA THR A 164 20.76 -4.10 -10.58
C THR A 164 20.81 -4.86 -11.90
N CYS A 165 20.10 -5.99 -11.97
CA CYS A 165 19.80 -6.67 -13.24
C CYS A 165 18.31 -6.53 -13.56
N ARG A 166 17.98 -6.25 -14.84
CA ARG A 166 16.61 -6.09 -15.36
C ARG A 166 16.52 -6.54 -16.80
N PHE A 167 15.37 -7.12 -17.18
CA PHE A 167 15.07 -7.35 -18.58
C PHE A 167 14.52 -6.10 -19.25
N GLY A 168 15.08 -5.77 -20.41
CA GLY A 168 14.51 -4.77 -21.29
C GLY A 168 13.38 -5.33 -22.16
N PRO A 169 12.60 -4.44 -22.82
CA PRO A 169 11.55 -4.86 -23.76
C PRO A 169 12.08 -5.55 -25.00
N ASP A 170 13.38 -5.50 -25.24
CA ASP A 170 14.11 -6.21 -26.28
C ASP A 170 14.45 -7.68 -25.91
N GLY A 171 14.05 -8.12 -24.71
CA GLY A 171 14.31 -9.45 -24.17
C GLY A 171 15.74 -9.65 -23.64
N MET A 172 16.58 -8.62 -23.66
CA MET A 172 17.95 -8.72 -23.18
C MET A 172 18.02 -8.43 -21.68
N LEU A 173 18.94 -9.09 -20.99
CA LEU A 173 19.24 -8.83 -19.58
C LEU A 173 20.29 -7.73 -19.48
N TYR A 174 19.94 -6.65 -18.80
CA TYR A 174 20.85 -5.56 -18.48
C TYR A 174 21.38 -5.70 -17.06
N LEU A 175 22.63 -5.28 -16.82
CA LEU A 175 23.28 -5.30 -15.50
C LEU A 175 24.15 -4.07 -15.31
N THR A 176 23.99 -3.37 -14.19
CA THR A 176 24.93 -2.32 -13.77
C THR A 176 26.01 -2.90 -12.87
N VAL A 177 27.26 -2.50 -13.13
CA VAL A 177 28.45 -2.93 -12.37
C VAL A 177 29.21 -1.68 -11.92
N GLY A 178 29.58 -1.61 -10.64
CA GLY A 178 30.36 -0.50 -10.08
C GLY A 178 31.86 -0.54 -10.45
N ASP A 179 32.59 0.51 -10.07
CA ASP A 179 34.01 0.63 -10.37
C ASP A 179 34.92 -0.12 -9.37
N ASP A 180 34.35 -0.84 -8.40
CA ASP A 180 35.07 -1.56 -7.34
C ASP A 180 36.04 -0.64 -6.58
N ALA A 181 35.64 0.61 -6.34
CA ALA A 181 36.45 1.69 -5.75
C ALA A 181 37.80 1.95 -6.47
N ASN A 182 37.87 1.61 -7.75
CA ASN A 182 39.03 1.87 -8.62
C ASN A 182 38.59 2.74 -9.80
N ALA A 183 38.48 4.03 -9.55
CA ALA A 183 37.85 5.00 -10.41
C ALA A 183 38.28 4.95 -11.90
N CYS A 184 39.58 4.76 -12.18
CA CYS A 184 40.05 4.76 -13.56
C CYS A 184 39.69 3.51 -14.35
N THR A 185 39.28 2.43 -13.70
CA THR A 185 38.81 1.22 -14.41
C THR A 185 37.50 1.49 -15.14
N ALA A 186 36.68 2.42 -14.67
CA ALA A 186 35.42 2.80 -15.30
C ALA A 186 35.60 3.37 -16.73
N GLN A 187 36.79 3.84 -17.10
CA GLN A 187 37.10 4.31 -18.45
C GLN A 187 37.68 3.19 -19.35
N ASN A 188 37.86 1.99 -18.82
CA ASN A 188 38.36 0.84 -19.59
C ASN A 188 37.22 -0.19 -19.79
N GLN A 189 36.66 -0.25 -20.95
CA GLN A 189 35.54 -1.15 -21.29
C GLN A 189 35.85 -2.65 -21.09
N ASN A 190 37.12 -3.03 -20.95
CA ASN A 190 37.53 -4.41 -20.67
C ASN A 190 37.81 -4.67 -19.17
N SER A 191 37.66 -3.68 -18.31
CA SER A 191 37.91 -3.81 -16.87
C SER A 191 36.85 -4.60 -16.13
N LYS A 192 35.66 -4.79 -16.72
CA LYS A 192 34.46 -5.36 -16.11
C LYS A 192 33.93 -4.51 -14.94
N SER A 193 34.18 -3.22 -14.96
CA SER A 193 33.88 -2.27 -13.86
C SER A 193 33.31 -0.97 -14.41
N GLY A 194 32.45 -0.31 -13.64
CA GLY A 194 31.90 1.00 -13.96
C GLY A 194 31.10 1.03 -15.25
N CYS A 195 30.25 0.03 -15.49
CA CYS A 195 29.58 -0.14 -16.78
C CYS A 195 28.12 -0.65 -16.68
N LEU A 196 27.41 -0.47 -17.78
CA LEU A 196 26.13 -1.10 -18.08
C LEU A 196 26.34 -2.19 -19.13
N LEU A 197 25.97 -3.41 -18.80
CA LEU A 197 26.01 -4.57 -19.67
C LEU A 197 24.63 -4.84 -20.28
N ARG A 198 24.62 -5.40 -21.50
CA ARG A 198 23.42 -5.91 -22.18
C ARG A 198 23.72 -7.29 -22.77
N MET A 199 22.96 -8.30 -22.38
CA MET A 199 23.26 -9.72 -22.63
C MET A 199 22.02 -10.48 -23.10
N ASP A 200 22.22 -11.38 -24.08
CA ASP A 200 21.22 -12.37 -24.50
C ASP A 200 21.42 -13.66 -23.68
N VAL A 201 20.67 -13.81 -22.60
CA VAL A 201 20.72 -15.00 -21.75
C VAL A 201 19.80 -16.11 -22.23
N SER A 202 18.96 -15.88 -23.23
CA SER A 202 18.08 -16.88 -23.84
C SER A 202 18.88 -17.98 -24.56
N THR A 203 20.08 -17.67 -25.03
CA THR A 203 21.02 -18.60 -25.64
C THR A 203 21.55 -19.66 -24.69
N LEU A 204 21.41 -19.41 -23.36
CA LEU A 204 21.85 -20.36 -22.35
C LEU A 204 20.80 -21.46 -22.16
N GLY A 205 21.09 -22.64 -22.67
CA GLY A 205 20.20 -23.81 -22.55
C GLY A 205 19.75 -24.11 -21.13
N PRO A 206 18.79 -25.03 -20.93
CA PRO A 206 18.32 -25.46 -19.63
C PRO A 206 19.41 -26.13 -18.80
N GLY A 207 19.14 -26.28 -17.48
CA GLY A 207 19.99 -26.97 -16.53
C GLY A 207 21.05 -26.09 -15.87
N SER A 208 21.87 -26.73 -15.04
CA SER A 208 22.94 -26.09 -14.26
C SER A 208 24.23 -25.90 -15.05
N GLY A 209 25.10 -25.03 -14.56
CA GLY A 209 26.43 -24.79 -15.13
C GLY A 209 27.31 -24.00 -14.16
N THR A 210 28.54 -24.45 -13.98
CA THR A 210 29.47 -23.87 -12.97
C THR A 210 30.51 -22.92 -13.57
N SER A 211 30.58 -22.86 -14.91
CA SER A 211 31.54 -22.04 -15.63
C SER A 211 30.86 -20.87 -16.31
N GLU A 212 31.53 -19.73 -16.33
CA GLU A 212 31.15 -18.57 -17.13
C GLU A 212 31.14 -18.97 -18.64
N PRO A 213 30.05 -18.70 -19.38
CA PRO A 213 30.02 -18.94 -20.83
C PRO A 213 30.99 -17.99 -21.54
N SER A 214 31.34 -18.33 -22.80
CA SER A 214 32.05 -17.34 -23.60
C SER A 214 31.16 -16.11 -23.82
N TYR A 215 31.77 -14.92 -23.87
CA TYR A 215 30.99 -13.69 -24.08
C TYR A 215 30.24 -13.71 -25.43
N ASN A 216 30.80 -14.35 -26.46
CA ASN A 216 30.09 -14.53 -27.71
C ASN A 216 28.79 -15.32 -27.59
N THR A 217 28.65 -16.15 -26.56
CA THR A 217 27.40 -16.92 -26.32
C THR A 217 26.27 -16.01 -25.82
N ILE A 218 26.60 -14.99 -25.07
CA ILE A 218 25.63 -14.10 -24.45
C ILE A 218 25.66 -12.66 -25.01
N ASP A 219 26.43 -12.44 -26.08
CA ASP A 219 26.39 -11.21 -26.86
C ASP A 219 25.16 -11.21 -27.76
N PRO A 220 24.30 -10.19 -27.72
CA PRO A 220 23.14 -10.05 -28.59
C PRO A 220 23.47 -9.91 -30.08
N GLY A 221 24.73 -9.72 -30.43
CA GLY A 221 25.22 -9.56 -31.81
C GLY A 221 25.02 -8.17 -32.43
N ASN A 222 24.33 -7.28 -31.71
CA ASN A 222 24.11 -5.89 -32.12
C ASN A 222 24.55 -4.85 -31.08
N ASN A 223 25.28 -5.25 -30.07
CA ASN A 223 25.96 -4.33 -29.15
C ASN A 223 27.07 -3.55 -29.89
N PRO A 224 27.50 -2.38 -29.39
CA PRO A 224 28.48 -1.53 -30.08
C PRO A 224 29.81 -2.24 -30.43
N ASN A 225 30.22 -3.20 -29.61
CA ASN A 225 31.47 -3.92 -29.75
C ASN A 225 31.30 -5.42 -30.00
N SER A 226 30.18 -5.89 -30.55
CA SER A 226 29.87 -7.33 -30.80
C SER A 226 30.93 -8.05 -31.67
N ALA A 227 31.68 -7.33 -32.48
CA ALA A 227 32.78 -7.92 -33.25
C ALA A 227 34.04 -8.18 -32.39
N SER A 228 34.08 -7.74 -31.14
CA SER A 228 35.19 -7.95 -30.21
C SER A 228 35.10 -9.34 -29.58
N ALA A 229 36.22 -10.03 -29.42
CA ALA A 229 36.25 -11.30 -28.67
C ALA A 229 36.44 -11.09 -27.15
N ASN A 230 36.34 -9.84 -26.65
CA ASN A 230 36.60 -9.46 -25.26
C ASN A 230 35.31 -9.12 -24.53
N PHE A 231 35.43 -8.85 -23.21
CA PHE A 231 34.31 -8.47 -22.34
C PHE A 231 33.54 -7.23 -22.85
N ASN A 232 34.22 -6.29 -23.50
CA ASN A 232 33.60 -5.05 -23.99
C ASN A 232 32.47 -5.28 -25.01
N GLN A 233 32.35 -6.48 -25.61
CA GLN A 233 31.21 -6.81 -26.49
C GLN A 233 29.85 -6.78 -25.74
N LEU A 234 29.85 -6.93 -24.42
CA LEU A 234 28.66 -6.86 -23.58
C LEU A 234 28.35 -5.43 -23.09
N VAL A 235 29.29 -4.50 -23.25
CA VAL A 235 29.20 -3.14 -22.68
C VAL A 235 28.45 -2.22 -23.63
N VAL A 236 27.37 -1.60 -23.13
CA VAL A 236 26.59 -0.59 -23.87
C VAL A 236 26.77 0.82 -23.27
N ALA A 237 27.19 0.92 -21.99
CA ALA A 237 27.64 2.18 -21.42
C ALA A 237 28.74 1.93 -20.39
N TYR A 238 29.57 2.96 -20.15
CA TYR A 238 30.69 2.91 -19.22
C TYR A 238 30.94 4.31 -18.61
N GLY A 239 31.92 4.43 -17.73
CA GLY A 239 32.17 5.68 -17.04
C GLY A 239 31.16 5.95 -15.92
N LEU A 240 30.75 4.88 -15.23
CA LEU A 240 29.91 4.90 -14.04
C LEU A 240 30.76 4.61 -12.79
N ARG A 241 30.39 5.14 -11.64
CA ARG A 241 31.11 4.95 -10.36
C ARG A 241 30.51 3.80 -9.55
N ASN A 242 29.31 3.99 -9.04
CA ASN A 242 28.55 3.00 -8.27
C ASN A 242 27.08 3.05 -8.68
N PRO A 243 26.72 2.54 -9.86
CA PRO A 243 25.37 2.56 -10.39
C PRO A 243 24.52 1.55 -9.62
N PHE A 244 24.10 1.94 -8.40
CA PHE A 244 23.52 1.03 -7.43
C PHE A 244 22.11 0.56 -7.81
N ARG A 245 21.24 1.48 -8.30
CA ARG A 245 19.91 1.12 -8.78
C ARG A 245 19.61 1.67 -10.16
N MET A 246 19.00 0.83 -10.96
CA MET A 246 18.43 1.22 -12.25
C MET A 246 17.04 0.65 -12.42
N ASP A 247 16.26 1.26 -13.29
CA ASP A 247 15.06 0.65 -13.87
C ASP A 247 14.99 0.90 -15.36
N ILE A 248 14.22 0.08 -16.09
CA ILE A 248 14.09 0.15 -17.55
C ILE A 248 12.64 0.50 -17.90
N ASP A 249 12.46 1.58 -18.63
CA ASP A 249 11.17 1.93 -19.19
C ASP A 249 10.77 0.90 -20.25
N GLN A 250 9.82 0.04 -19.92
CA GLN A 250 9.37 -1.05 -20.78
C GLN A 250 8.70 -0.57 -22.08
N MET A 251 8.35 0.72 -22.16
CA MET A 251 7.77 1.30 -23.38
C MET A 251 8.85 1.72 -24.40
N THR A 252 9.97 2.25 -23.91
CA THR A 252 11.04 2.81 -24.77
C THR A 252 12.32 2.01 -24.77
N GLY A 253 12.56 1.20 -23.75
CA GLY A 253 13.82 0.50 -23.51
C GLY A 253 14.91 1.38 -22.89
N ASN A 254 14.62 2.66 -22.63
CA ASN A 254 15.58 3.55 -21.96
C ASN A 254 15.86 3.09 -20.54
N VAL A 255 17.13 3.17 -20.14
CA VAL A 255 17.58 2.75 -18.79
C VAL A 255 17.86 3.99 -17.96
N TYR A 256 17.26 4.03 -16.78
CA TYR A 256 17.42 5.12 -15.80
C TYR A 256 18.28 4.64 -14.64
N ILE A 257 19.41 5.31 -14.41
CA ILE A 257 20.47 4.84 -13.53
C ILE A 257 20.74 5.88 -12.44
N GLY A 258 20.64 5.46 -11.17
CA GLY A 258 21.18 6.23 -10.05
C GLY A 258 22.63 5.83 -9.82
N ASP A 259 23.56 6.75 -10.05
CA ASP A 259 25.01 6.54 -9.89
C ASP A 259 25.53 7.35 -8.69
N VAL A 260 25.95 6.65 -7.66
CA VAL A 260 26.40 7.27 -6.39
C VAL A 260 27.71 8.00 -6.60
N GLY A 261 27.72 9.31 -6.35
CA GLY A 261 28.86 10.19 -6.48
C GLY A 261 29.92 10.03 -5.40
N LEU A 262 31.01 10.78 -5.52
CA LEU A 262 32.08 10.81 -4.53
C LEU A 262 31.96 11.98 -3.55
N SER A 263 31.83 13.19 -4.06
CA SER A 263 31.90 14.41 -3.24
C SER A 263 31.29 15.65 -3.88
N THR A 264 30.90 15.59 -5.14
CA THR A 264 30.37 16.74 -5.89
C THR A 264 28.89 16.60 -6.14
N ALA A 265 28.45 15.46 -6.67
CA ALA A 265 27.05 15.25 -7.02
C ALA A 265 26.67 13.78 -7.00
N GLU A 266 25.43 13.52 -6.57
CA GLU A 266 24.70 12.30 -6.80
C GLU A 266 24.02 12.39 -8.17
N GLU A 267 24.13 11.37 -9.02
CA GLU A 267 23.74 11.44 -10.42
C GLU A 267 22.54 10.53 -10.73
N TYR A 268 21.60 11.07 -11.51
CA TYR A 268 20.57 10.26 -12.11
C TYR A 268 20.66 10.40 -13.63
N SER A 269 21.01 9.31 -14.30
CA SER A 269 21.43 9.28 -15.70
C SER A 269 20.46 8.48 -16.56
N GLU A 270 20.35 8.80 -17.85
CA GLU A 270 19.54 8.11 -18.83
C GLU A 270 20.42 7.51 -19.93
N TYR A 271 20.34 6.19 -20.13
CA TYR A 271 20.82 5.53 -21.33
C TYR A 271 19.66 5.42 -22.32
N ILE A 272 19.76 6.13 -23.45
CA ILE A 272 18.74 6.13 -24.49
C ILE A 272 18.97 4.89 -25.38
N PHE A 273 18.02 3.97 -25.33
CA PHE A 273 18.04 2.75 -26.14
C PHE A 273 17.45 2.99 -27.52
N ASN A 274 18.19 2.59 -28.56
CA ASN A 274 17.69 2.56 -29.92
C ASN A 274 17.94 1.16 -30.52
N PRO A 275 16.90 0.32 -30.71
CA PRO A 275 17.06 -1.04 -31.21
C PRO A 275 17.65 -1.13 -32.60
N ALA A 276 17.48 -0.09 -33.43
CA ALA A 276 18.07 -0.03 -34.77
C ALA A 276 19.56 0.32 -34.77
N ASN A 277 20.05 0.92 -33.68
CA ASN A 277 21.45 1.32 -33.55
C ASN A 277 21.83 1.47 -32.08
N VAL A 278 22.20 0.36 -31.44
CA VAL A 278 22.67 0.36 -30.06
C VAL A 278 24.00 1.11 -29.96
N THR A 279 24.04 2.21 -29.23
CA THR A 279 25.20 3.08 -29.14
C THR A 279 25.99 2.87 -27.84
N LEU A 280 27.28 3.07 -27.90
CA LEU A 280 28.13 3.07 -26.72
C LEU A 280 28.14 4.47 -26.07
N VAL A 281 27.76 4.55 -24.80
CA VAL A 281 27.68 5.80 -24.03
C VAL A 281 28.77 5.85 -22.99
N ASN A 282 29.42 7.02 -22.83
CA ASN A 282 30.35 7.31 -21.72
C ASN A 282 29.74 8.34 -20.78
N PHE A 283 29.40 7.97 -19.56
CA PHE A 283 28.86 8.85 -18.54
C PHE A 283 29.92 9.70 -17.81
N GLY A 284 31.18 9.46 -18.09
CA GLY A 284 32.27 10.40 -17.78
C GLY A 284 33.04 10.16 -16.50
N TRP A 285 32.58 9.36 -15.56
CA TRP A 285 33.36 9.05 -14.36
C TRP A 285 34.69 8.40 -14.71
N PRO A 286 35.84 8.81 -14.13
CA PRO A 286 36.03 9.85 -13.10
C PRO A 286 36.46 11.22 -13.66
N TRP A 287 36.40 11.44 -14.95
CA TRP A 287 36.69 12.73 -15.57
C TRP A 287 35.62 13.78 -15.28
N ARG A 288 34.40 13.32 -15.02
CA ARG A 288 33.24 14.13 -14.67
C ARG A 288 32.60 13.57 -13.41
N GLU A 289 32.03 14.45 -12.59
CA GLU A 289 31.11 14.13 -11.50
C GLU A 289 29.99 15.18 -11.52
N GLY A 290 28.76 14.76 -11.81
CA GLY A 290 27.67 15.67 -12.15
C GLY A 290 28.00 16.48 -13.41
N LEU A 291 27.78 17.77 -13.34
CA LEU A 291 28.11 18.71 -14.42
C LEU A 291 29.50 19.35 -14.30
N SER A 292 30.28 18.91 -13.32
CA SER A 292 31.59 19.47 -12.97
C SER A 292 32.74 18.58 -13.45
N SER A 293 33.94 19.11 -13.47
CA SER A 293 35.14 18.29 -13.64
C SER A 293 35.26 17.29 -12.50
N GLY A 294 35.58 16.07 -12.82
CA GLY A 294 35.71 14.99 -11.85
C GLY A 294 37.06 15.06 -11.10
N PRO A 295 37.16 14.23 -10.04
CA PRO A 295 38.28 14.32 -9.10
C PRO A 295 39.59 13.69 -9.61
N PHE A 296 39.54 12.87 -10.67
CA PHE A 296 40.72 12.10 -11.12
C PHE A 296 40.94 12.21 -12.63
N GLY A 297 42.18 12.51 -13.00
CA GLY A 297 42.63 12.41 -14.37
C GLY A 297 43.42 11.10 -14.58
N CYS A 298 42.83 10.13 -15.22
CA CYS A 298 43.38 8.77 -15.36
C CYS A 298 44.57 8.62 -16.33
N GLY A 299 45.54 9.52 -16.21
CA GLY A 299 46.77 9.47 -16.97
C GLY A 299 46.68 9.97 -18.41
N GLY A 300 45.64 10.70 -18.78
CA GLY A 300 45.42 11.24 -20.11
C GLY A 300 44.57 12.51 -20.11
N SER A 301 44.09 12.92 -21.28
CA SER A 301 43.10 13.99 -21.44
C SER A 301 41.66 13.42 -21.32
N GLN A 302 40.75 14.26 -20.84
CA GLN A 302 39.35 13.92 -20.80
C GLN A 302 38.84 13.50 -22.20
N PRO A 303 38.16 12.36 -22.32
CA PRO A 303 37.54 11.94 -23.58
C PRO A 303 36.50 12.96 -24.05
N GLY A 304 36.29 13.04 -25.36
CA GLY A 304 35.16 13.75 -25.93
C GLY A 304 33.87 12.91 -25.88
N GLY A 305 32.74 13.58 -26.05
CA GLY A 305 31.45 12.88 -26.17
C GLY A 305 30.90 12.28 -24.88
N LEU A 306 31.26 12.88 -23.74
CA LEU A 306 30.69 12.49 -22.44
C LEU A 306 29.20 12.86 -22.36
N THR A 307 28.43 12.01 -21.72
CA THR A 307 26.99 12.21 -21.52
C THR A 307 26.75 12.71 -20.11
N ASP A 308 26.09 13.87 -20.00
CA ASP A 308 25.73 14.46 -18.70
C ASP A 308 24.52 13.71 -18.07
N PRO A 309 24.42 13.66 -16.74
CA PRO A 309 23.25 13.13 -16.07
C PRO A 309 22.01 14.01 -16.33
N ILE A 310 20.83 13.39 -16.31
CA ILE A 310 19.55 14.09 -16.45
C ILE A 310 19.12 14.80 -15.17
N ALA A 311 19.71 14.44 -14.03
CA ALA A 311 19.66 15.19 -12.80
C ALA A 311 20.96 14.99 -12.01
N ALA A 312 21.43 16.06 -11.36
CA ALA A 312 22.55 16.04 -10.44
C ALA A 312 22.16 16.75 -9.14
N VAL A 313 22.35 16.07 -8.02
CA VAL A 313 22.07 16.62 -6.68
C VAL A 313 23.37 16.80 -5.94
N THR A 314 23.63 18.00 -5.42
CA THR A 314 24.88 18.32 -4.73
C THR A 314 25.13 17.39 -3.55
N SER A 315 26.32 16.81 -3.47
CA SER A 315 26.78 15.99 -2.34
C SER A 315 26.75 16.77 -1.03
N GLY A 316 26.43 16.06 0.05
CA GLY A 316 26.21 16.65 1.37
C GLY A 316 24.74 16.92 1.67
N SER A 317 23.91 17.24 0.65
CA SER A 317 22.45 17.15 0.76
C SER A 317 22.00 15.71 0.55
N TRP A 318 22.55 15.05 -0.46
CA TRP A 318 22.42 13.63 -0.76
C TRP A 318 23.78 12.95 -0.66
N ASN A 319 23.79 11.65 -0.36
CA ASN A 319 25.02 10.89 -0.18
C ASN A 319 24.96 9.48 -0.80
N SER A 320 23.82 9.03 -1.29
CA SER A 320 23.70 7.76 -1.99
C SER A 320 22.38 7.72 -2.77
N VAL A 321 22.44 8.12 -4.02
CA VAL A 321 21.28 8.14 -4.90
C VAL A 321 20.76 6.73 -5.17
N MET A 322 19.46 6.58 -5.04
CA MET A 322 18.69 5.41 -5.42
C MET A 322 17.94 5.70 -6.71
N GLY A 323 18.40 5.14 -7.83
CA GLY A 323 17.67 5.20 -9.08
C GLY A 323 16.33 4.49 -8.96
N GLY A 324 15.31 5.09 -9.51
CA GLY A 324 13.96 4.54 -9.56
C GLY A 324 13.38 4.58 -10.97
N PRO A 325 12.10 4.29 -11.14
CA PRO A 325 11.50 4.09 -12.44
C PRO A 325 11.11 5.40 -13.14
N ARG A 326 11.02 5.33 -14.45
CA ARG A 326 10.17 6.23 -15.20
C ARG A 326 8.73 5.76 -15.08
N TYR A 327 7.88 6.59 -14.48
CA TYR A 327 6.49 6.25 -14.25
C TYR A 327 5.69 6.19 -15.56
N ARG A 328 4.89 5.14 -15.70
CA ARG A 328 3.93 4.97 -16.78
C ARG A 328 2.55 4.72 -16.21
N ASN A 329 1.60 5.55 -16.62
CA ASN A 329 0.20 5.38 -16.25
C ASN A 329 -0.39 4.20 -17.04
N GLN A 330 -0.80 3.15 -16.35
CA GLN A 330 -1.20 1.88 -16.96
C GLN A 330 -2.72 1.68 -17.00
N GLY A 331 -3.51 2.66 -16.51
CA GLY A 331 -4.95 2.50 -16.31
C GLY A 331 -5.32 1.52 -15.19
N GLN A 332 -4.40 1.34 -14.25
CA GLN A 332 -4.55 0.40 -13.14
C GLN A 332 -5.13 1.08 -11.88
N PRO A 333 -5.69 0.31 -10.94
CA PRO A 333 -6.40 0.86 -9.77
C PRO A 333 -5.56 1.78 -8.88
N PHE A 334 -4.25 1.63 -8.88
CA PHE A 334 -3.35 2.38 -7.99
C PHE A 334 -2.41 3.32 -8.72
N ASP A 335 -2.73 3.62 -9.98
CA ASP A 335 -1.99 4.60 -10.76
C ASP A 335 -1.86 5.94 -10.01
N LEU A 336 -0.71 6.58 -10.15
CA LEU A 336 -0.46 7.91 -9.59
C LEU A 336 -1.27 9.01 -10.30
N GLY A 337 -1.82 8.71 -11.47
CA GLY A 337 -2.62 9.59 -12.30
C GLY A 337 -1.87 10.14 -13.53
N ALA A 338 -2.63 10.59 -14.52
CA ALA A 338 -2.12 11.01 -15.82
C ALA A 338 -1.10 12.16 -15.76
N SER A 339 -1.14 13.01 -14.74
CA SER A 339 -0.17 14.10 -14.55
C SER A 339 1.25 13.61 -14.26
N TYR A 340 1.39 12.37 -13.80
CA TYR A 340 2.67 11.72 -13.49
C TYR A 340 3.26 10.95 -14.67
N GLU A 341 2.51 10.81 -15.79
CA GLU A 341 3.00 10.13 -16.99
C GLU A 341 4.35 10.69 -17.43
N GLY A 342 5.35 9.81 -17.52
CA GLY A 342 6.70 10.14 -17.94
C GLY A 342 7.59 10.78 -16.87
N ASP A 343 7.11 10.95 -15.64
CA ASP A 343 7.95 11.39 -14.52
C ASP A 343 8.96 10.31 -14.15
N CYS A 344 10.19 10.71 -13.85
CA CYS A 344 11.21 9.81 -13.29
C CYS A 344 11.33 10.05 -11.79
N PHE A 345 11.24 8.99 -11.00
CA PHE A 345 11.39 9.02 -9.55
C PHE A 345 12.77 8.53 -9.14
N PHE A 346 13.37 9.18 -8.16
CA PHE A 346 14.64 8.79 -7.57
C PHE A 346 14.76 9.35 -6.14
N SER A 347 15.49 8.66 -5.28
CA SER A 347 15.58 9.00 -3.85
C SER A 347 17.02 8.97 -3.36
N ASP A 348 17.24 9.39 -2.13
CA ASP A 348 18.51 9.22 -1.44
C ASP A 348 18.36 8.25 -0.26
N PHE A 349 19.26 7.28 -0.16
CA PHE A 349 19.25 6.24 0.86
C PHE A 349 19.39 6.78 2.29
N TYR A 350 20.16 7.86 2.50
CA TYR A 350 20.43 8.40 3.83
C TYR A 350 19.43 9.46 4.25
N SER A 351 19.15 10.44 3.40
CA SER A 351 18.21 11.52 3.73
C SER A 351 16.74 11.07 3.63
N GLY A 352 16.46 10.07 2.80
CA GLY A 352 15.10 9.60 2.55
C GLY A 352 14.23 10.59 1.78
N GLU A 353 14.85 11.53 1.10
CA GLU A 353 14.16 12.41 0.17
C GLU A 353 13.84 11.67 -1.12
N LEU A 354 12.59 11.77 -1.57
CA LEU A 354 12.10 11.25 -2.83
C LEU A 354 11.79 12.42 -3.75
N ARG A 355 12.44 12.46 -4.90
CA ARG A 355 12.28 13.51 -5.90
C ARG A 355 11.76 12.96 -7.22
N ARG A 356 11.25 13.84 -8.05
CA ARG A 356 10.82 13.52 -9.41
C ARG A 356 11.24 14.60 -10.39
N ILE A 357 11.60 14.16 -11.58
CA ILE A 357 11.87 15.02 -12.73
C ILE A 357 10.98 14.63 -13.89
N LYS A 358 10.76 15.57 -14.80
CA LYS A 358 9.93 15.39 -15.99
C LYS A 358 10.63 15.92 -17.21
N PHE A 359 10.52 15.19 -18.32
CA PHE A 359 10.98 15.69 -19.62
C PHE A 359 9.94 16.65 -20.21
N ASN A 360 10.33 17.88 -20.49
CA ASN A 360 9.44 18.92 -21.00
C ASN A 360 9.35 18.99 -22.53
N GLY A 361 9.90 17.99 -23.22
CA GLY A 361 10.02 17.94 -24.67
C GLY A 361 11.37 18.41 -25.22
N THR A 362 12.20 19.05 -24.38
CA THR A 362 13.53 19.53 -24.75
C THR A 362 14.61 19.12 -23.75
N SER A 363 14.30 19.17 -22.47
CA SER A 363 15.22 18.88 -21.37
C SER A 363 14.49 18.25 -20.19
N TRP A 364 15.25 17.60 -19.33
CA TRP A 364 14.79 17.16 -18.03
C TRP A 364 14.82 18.32 -17.03
N ALA A 365 13.82 18.44 -16.20
CA ALA A 365 13.71 19.46 -15.16
C ALA A 365 12.93 18.89 -13.95
N PRO A 366 13.05 19.52 -12.76
CA PRO A 366 12.16 19.19 -11.64
C PRO A 366 10.70 19.22 -12.09
N ALA A 367 9.95 18.18 -11.78
CA ALA A 367 8.54 18.13 -12.16
C ALA A 367 7.74 19.22 -11.40
N PRO A 368 6.66 19.77 -11.97
CA PRO A 368 5.84 20.78 -11.31
C PRO A 368 5.41 20.32 -9.91
N PRO A 369 5.48 21.20 -8.89
CA PRO A 369 5.09 20.83 -7.53
C PRO A 369 3.60 20.52 -7.44
N VAL A 370 3.25 19.60 -6.54
CA VAL A 370 1.86 19.20 -6.26
C VAL A 370 1.47 19.57 -4.83
N PRO A 371 0.15 19.69 -4.52
CA PRO A 371 -0.30 19.99 -3.16
C PRO A 371 0.25 19.02 -2.11
N GLY A 372 0.78 19.56 -1.01
CA GLY A 372 1.40 18.77 0.06
C GLY A 372 2.86 18.39 -0.17
N GLN A 373 3.45 18.72 -1.33
CA GLN A 373 4.87 18.53 -1.60
C GLN A 373 5.72 19.55 -0.81
N SER A 374 6.84 19.11 -0.25
CA SER A 374 7.77 19.96 0.51
C SER A 374 8.94 20.37 -0.37
N GLY A 375 8.89 21.57 -0.95
CA GLY A 375 9.96 22.10 -1.81
C GLY A 375 10.25 21.19 -3.02
N ALA A 376 11.51 20.81 -3.21
CA ALA A 376 11.91 19.90 -4.29
C ALA A 376 11.55 18.43 -4.01
N ASN A 377 11.21 18.08 -2.75
CA ASN A 377 10.99 16.72 -2.32
C ASN A 377 9.51 16.36 -2.51
N TRP A 378 9.22 15.45 -3.42
CA TRP A 378 7.89 14.90 -3.60
C TRP A 378 7.46 14.04 -2.41
N GLY A 379 8.42 13.37 -1.77
CA GLY A 379 8.20 12.64 -0.53
C GLY A 379 9.43 12.70 0.38
N THR A 380 9.24 12.34 1.65
CA THR A 380 10.28 12.26 2.68
C THR A 380 10.06 11.06 3.58
N GLY A 381 11.10 10.63 4.32
CA GLY A 381 11.04 9.48 5.21
C GLY A 381 11.32 8.13 4.52
N PHE A 382 11.85 8.15 3.29
CA PHE A 382 12.26 6.98 2.53
C PHE A 382 13.73 6.58 2.80
N ASN A 383 14.28 7.06 3.91
CA ASN A 383 15.63 6.65 4.33
C ASN A 383 15.69 5.13 4.47
N THR A 384 16.81 4.55 4.00
CA THR A 384 16.99 3.09 3.91
C THR A 384 16.11 2.34 2.90
N ALA A 385 15.40 3.05 2.02
CA ALA A 385 14.82 2.43 0.84
C ALA A 385 15.94 1.87 -0.05
N THR A 386 15.75 0.67 -0.58
CA THR A 386 16.82 -0.05 -1.31
C THR A 386 16.46 -0.37 -2.75
N SER A 387 15.21 -0.30 -3.12
CA SER A 387 14.73 -0.47 -4.50
C SER A 387 13.36 0.16 -4.66
N MET A 388 13.05 0.64 -5.87
CA MET A 388 11.77 1.27 -6.21
C MET A 388 11.38 0.90 -7.65
N ARG A 389 10.12 0.49 -7.84
CA ARG A 389 9.59 0.09 -9.16
C ARG A 389 8.09 0.44 -9.28
N VAL A 390 7.60 0.61 -10.50
CA VAL A 390 6.16 0.63 -10.76
C VAL A 390 5.61 -0.80 -10.73
N GLY A 391 4.58 -1.02 -9.94
CA GLY A 391 3.91 -2.31 -9.86
C GLY A 391 2.92 -2.54 -11.00
N PRO A 392 2.50 -3.80 -11.23
CA PRO A 392 1.47 -4.13 -12.22
C PRO A 392 0.09 -3.56 -11.87
N ASP A 393 -0.07 -3.07 -10.66
CA ASP A 393 -1.26 -2.38 -10.14
C ASP A 393 -1.22 -0.85 -10.33
N GLY A 394 -0.14 -0.32 -10.93
CA GLY A 394 0.08 1.09 -11.18
C GLY A 394 0.70 1.86 -10.01
N GLY A 395 0.79 1.28 -8.82
CA GLY A 395 1.41 1.90 -7.66
C GLY A 395 2.94 1.96 -7.77
N LEU A 396 3.55 2.90 -7.05
CA LEU A 396 5.00 2.98 -6.92
C LEU A 396 5.43 2.16 -5.69
N TRP A 397 6.00 0.99 -5.94
CA TRP A 397 6.44 0.05 -4.90
C TRP A 397 7.89 0.29 -4.52
N PHE A 398 8.21 0.05 -3.26
CA PHE A 398 9.58 0.12 -2.75
C PHE A 398 9.79 -0.85 -1.60
N CYS A 399 11.04 -1.30 -1.42
CA CYS A 399 11.42 -2.00 -0.21
C CYS A 399 12.30 -1.09 0.66
N GLN A 400 12.12 -1.21 1.98
CA GLN A 400 12.80 -0.38 2.96
C GLN A 400 13.37 -1.24 4.09
N ASN A 401 14.57 -0.93 4.50
CA ASN A 401 15.26 -1.57 5.61
C ASN A 401 14.96 -0.87 6.95
N THR A 402 15.13 -1.60 8.04
CA THR A 402 14.95 -1.08 9.41
C THR A 402 16.05 -0.12 9.85
N SER A 403 17.20 -0.14 9.17
CA SER A 403 18.37 0.71 9.46
C SER A 403 19.30 0.74 8.25
N GLN A 404 20.33 1.57 8.33
CA GLN A 404 21.37 1.67 7.28
C GLN A 404 22.27 0.42 7.19
N SER A 405 22.33 -0.39 8.23
CA SER A 405 23.08 -1.64 8.25
C SER A 405 22.24 -2.76 8.85
N PRO A 406 21.13 -3.15 8.19
CA PRO A 406 20.21 -4.10 8.74
C PRO A 406 20.78 -5.51 8.69
N THR A 407 20.50 -6.28 9.72
CA THR A 407 20.75 -7.73 9.77
C THR A 407 19.46 -8.54 9.71
N SER A 408 18.32 -7.88 9.90
CA SER A 408 16.99 -8.49 9.89
C SER A 408 15.91 -7.42 9.70
N GLY A 409 14.70 -7.86 9.39
CA GLY A 409 13.54 -7.00 9.23
C GLY A 409 13.54 -6.25 7.89
N GLY A 410 12.63 -5.31 7.76
CA GLY A 410 12.35 -4.53 6.56
C GLY A 410 10.92 -4.74 6.08
N SER A 411 10.51 -3.93 5.14
CA SER A 411 9.16 -3.91 4.58
C SER A 411 9.17 -3.89 3.05
N LEU A 412 8.06 -4.30 2.49
CA LEU A 412 7.68 -4.02 1.11
C LEU A 412 6.45 -3.12 1.17
N GLU A 413 6.51 -1.98 0.55
CA GLU A 413 5.51 -0.93 0.63
C GLU A 413 5.12 -0.44 -0.76
N ARG A 414 3.98 0.25 -0.83
CA ARG A 414 3.46 0.80 -2.07
C ARG A 414 2.90 2.19 -1.84
N ILE A 415 3.35 3.14 -2.62
CA ILE A 415 2.70 4.44 -2.76
C ILE A 415 1.64 4.32 -3.84
N ARG A 416 0.42 4.72 -3.52
CA ARG A 416 -0.66 4.83 -4.50
C ARG A 416 -1.37 6.16 -4.38
N SER A 417 -1.95 6.60 -5.47
CA SER A 417 -2.89 7.69 -5.43
C SER A 417 -4.15 7.28 -4.66
N LEU A 418 -4.68 8.21 -3.89
CA LEU A 418 -6.04 8.11 -3.38
C LEU A 418 -7.06 8.41 -4.49
N GLY A 419 -6.56 8.60 -5.70
CA GLY A 419 -7.27 9.27 -6.76
C GLY A 419 -7.27 10.79 -6.54
N PRO A 420 -7.56 11.57 -7.55
CA PRO A 420 -7.83 12.97 -7.37
C PRO A 420 -8.98 13.08 -6.37
N THR A 421 -8.96 14.04 -5.45
CA THR A 421 -9.89 14.25 -4.32
C THR A 421 -11.22 13.55 -4.53
N ASN A 422 -11.26 12.29 -4.13
CA ASN A 422 -12.39 11.45 -4.40
C ASN A 422 -13.57 12.00 -3.63
N SER A 423 -14.65 12.24 -4.31
CA SER A 423 -15.89 12.44 -3.61
C SER A 423 -16.47 11.07 -3.26
N VAL A 424 -16.98 10.93 -2.06
CA VAL A 424 -17.81 9.82 -1.68
C VAL A 424 -19.24 10.33 -1.55
N THR A 425 -20.15 9.75 -2.30
CA THR A 425 -21.55 10.19 -2.35
C THR A 425 -22.45 9.10 -1.79
N ALA A 426 -23.40 9.48 -0.93
CA ALA A 426 -24.44 8.58 -0.49
C ALA A 426 -25.39 8.28 -1.65
N ILE A 427 -25.61 7.01 -1.96
CA ILE A 427 -26.46 6.55 -3.07
C ILE A 427 -27.82 6.11 -2.55
N SER A 428 -27.82 5.29 -1.50
CA SER A 428 -29.08 4.79 -0.92
C SER A 428 -28.88 4.29 0.52
N GLY A 429 -29.99 4.13 1.22
CA GLY A 429 -30.01 3.55 2.56
C GLY A 429 -30.02 4.58 3.70
N GLY A 430 -29.98 5.88 3.43
CA GLY A 430 -30.21 6.91 4.43
C GLY A 430 -31.67 7.05 4.84
N ASP A 431 -31.92 7.90 5.82
CA ASP A 431 -33.25 8.27 6.34
C ASP A 431 -34.09 7.09 6.87
N GLN A 432 -33.45 5.96 7.18
CA GLN A 432 -34.16 4.82 7.74
C GLN A 432 -34.50 5.05 9.21
N ILE A 433 -35.70 4.60 9.56
CA ILE A 433 -36.20 4.62 10.93
C ILE A 433 -36.45 3.17 11.35
N GLY A 434 -35.81 2.72 12.42
CA GLY A 434 -35.90 1.33 12.89
C GLY A 434 -35.97 1.20 14.40
N PRO A 435 -36.36 0.03 14.93
CA PRO A 435 -36.37 -0.24 16.35
C PRO A 435 -34.94 -0.30 16.91
N ALA A 436 -34.75 0.09 18.15
CA ALA A 436 -33.49 -0.10 18.87
C ALA A 436 -33.18 -1.61 19.00
N GLY A 437 -31.89 -1.96 18.86
CA GLY A 437 -31.41 -3.34 18.96
C GLY A 437 -31.57 -4.19 17.70
N GLU A 438 -32.19 -3.69 16.64
CA GLU A 438 -32.44 -4.45 15.41
C GLU A 438 -31.62 -3.90 14.21
N PRO A 439 -31.33 -4.77 13.22
CA PRO A 439 -30.70 -4.32 11.97
C PRO A 439 -31.69 -3.53 11.12
N TYR A 440 -31.18 -2.50 10.44
CA TYR A 440 -31.96 -1.77 9.43
C TYR A 440 -32.10 -2.60 8.16
N SER A 441 -33.24 -2.42 7.48
CA SER A 441 -33.64 -3.28 6.36
C SER A 441 -32.86 -3.05 5.07
N GLN A 442 -32.30 -1.86 4.89
CA GLN A 442 -31.57 -1.49 3.68
C GLN A 442 -30.09 -1.25 4.01
N PRO A 443 -29.16 -1.74 3.20
CA PRO A 443 -27.76 -1.40 3.33
C PRO A 443 -27.52 0.08 3.00
N LEU A 444 -26.52 0.68 3.61
CA LEU A 444 -26.01 1.99 3.24
C LEU A 444 -25.04 1.80 2.08
N ILE A 445 -25.32 2.42 0.94
CA ILE A 445 -24.51 2.32 -0.27
C ILE A 445 -23.92 3.68 -0.58
N VAL A 446 -22.62 3.71 -0.77
CA VAL A 446 -21.88 4.86 -1.27
C VAL A 446 -21.28 4.57 -2.64
N GLN A 447 -21.06 5.60 -3.43
CA GLN A 447 -20.21 5.54 -4.62
C GLN A 447 -18.99 6.43 -4.43
N VAL A 448 -17.82 5.88 -4.69
CA VAL A 448 -16.57 6.63 -4.75
C VAL A 448 -16.37 7.08 -6.19
N LEU A 449 -16.19 8.38 -6.36
CA LEU A 449 -15.96 8.99 -7.66
C LEU A 449 -14.56 9.61 -7.68
N ASP A 450 -13.89 9.57 -8.82
CA ASP A 450 -12.65 10.31 -9.08
C ASP A 450 -12.90 11.80 -9.26
N THR A 451 -11.86 12.64 -9.45
CA THR A 451 -11.99 14.10 -9.67
C THR A 451 -12.71 14.45 -10.95
N THR A 452 -12.83 13.53 -11.88
CA THR A 452 -13.57 13.74 -13.11
C THR A 452 -15.04 13.39 -12.94
N GLY A 453 -15.44 12.91 -11.74
CA GLY A 453 -16.79 12.47 -11.45
C GLY A 453 -17.10 11.05 -11.95
N GLN A 454 -16.07 10.29 -12.37
CA GLN A 454 -16.24 8.90 -12.79
C GLN A 454 -16.11 7.93 -11.60
N PRO A 455 -16.82 6.80 -11.63
CA PRO A 455 -16.65 5.76 -10.61
C PRO A 455 -15.19 5.33 -10.44
N LEU A 456 -14.74 5.20 -9.18
CA LEU A 456 -13.38 4.77 -8.83
C LEU A 456 -13.39 3.31 -8.33
N PRO A 457 -13.08 2.33 -9.19
CA PRO A 457 -12.89 0.95 -8.76
C PRO A 457 -11.74 0.81 -7.75
N GLY A 458 -11.95 0.01 -6.72
CA GLY A 458 -10.91 -0.22 -5.70
C GLY A 458 -10.73 0.93 -4.70
N GLY A 459 -11.51 2.01 -4.81
CA GLY A 459 -11.52 3.08 -3.81
C GLY A 459 -11.89 2.53 -2.43
N THR A 460 -11.21 3.00 -1.37
CA THR A 460 -11.48 2.54 0.00
C THR A 460 -12.44 3.46 0.72
N VAL A 461 -13.37 2.89 1.46
CA VAL A 461 -14.34 3.64 2.27
C VAL A 461 -14.24 3.20 3.73
N ASN A 462 -14.10 4.18 4.62
CA ASN A 462 -14.21 3.97 6.05
C ASN A 462 -15.61 4.42 6.51
N PHE A 463 -16.41 3.48 6.95
CA PHE A 463 -17.69 3.78 7.58
C PHE A 463 -17.50 3.98 9.07
N SER A 464 -18.17 4.98 9.63
CA SER A 464 -18.20 5.24 11.07
C SER A 464 -19.61 5.53 11.56
N VAL A 465 -19.89 5.14 12.78
CA VAL A 465 -21.17 5.37 13.45
C VAL A 465 -20.92 5.69 14.93
N THR A 466 -21.77 6.53 15.51
CA THR A 466 -21.71 6.93 16.91
C THR A 466 -22.86 6.29 17.72
N GLY A 467 -22.85 6.47 19.05
CA GLY A 467 -24.00 6.11 19.90
C GLY A 467 -24.16 4.61 20.19
N GLY A 468 -23.10 3.80 20.02
CA GLY A 468 -23.18 2.37 20.33
C GLY A 468 -23.87 1.53 19.25
N HIS A 469 -24.21 2.12 18.10
CA HIS A 469 -24.67 1.40 16.90
C HIS A 469 -23.50 0.63 16.28
N THR A 470 -23.78 -0.45 15.55
CA THR A 470 -22.75 -1.31 14.96
C THR A 470 -22.88 -1.41 13.44
N LEU A 471 -21.75 -1.60 12.78
CA LEU A 471 -21.65 -1.81 11.33
C LEU A 471 -21.35 -3.28 11.04
N SER A 472 -21.87 -3.80 9.96
CA SER A 472 -21.68 -5.21 9.55
C SER A 472 -20.32 -5.47 8.89
N THR A 473 -19.62 -4.42 8.45
CA THR A 473 -18.36 -4.53 7.71
C THR A 473 -17.18 -4.07 8.54
N THR A 474 -16.01 -4.66 8.30
CA THR A 474 -14.73 -4.15 8.79
C THR A 474 -14.18 -3.10 7.83
N ASN A 475 -13.66 -2.02 8.38
CA ASN A 475 -12.99 -0.98 7.60
C ASN A 475 -11.53 -1.35 7.27
N PRO A 476 -11.01 -0.89 6.12
CA PRO A 476 -11.73 -0.20 5.05
C PRO A 476 -12.55 -1.15 4.17
N VAL A 477 -13.68 -0.69 3.66
CA VAL A 477 -14.46 -1.39 2.62
C VAL A 477 -13.93 -0.98 1.25
N ILE A 478 -13.67 -1.93 0.39
CA ILE A 478 -13.16 -1.70 -0.97
C ILE A 478 -14.35 -1.56 -1.93
N ALA A 479 -14.36 -0.49 -2.71
CA ALA A 479 -15.36 -0.27 -3.75
C ALA A 479 -15.20 -1.28 -4.91
N ASP A 480 -16.32 -1.73 -5.45
CA ASP A 480 -16.38 -2.66 -6.58
C ASP A 480 -15.93 -2.02 -7.91
N ALA A 481 -16.06 -2.77 -9.02
CA ALA A 481 -15.70 -2.31 -10.36
C ALA A 481 -16.49 -1.07 -10.83
N SER A 482 -17.62 -0.76 -10.19
CA SER A 482 -18.48 0.40 -10.45
C SER A 482 -18.31 1.50 -9.39
N GLY A 483 -17.32 1.37 -8.52
CA GLY A 483 -17.04 2.34 -7.46
C GLY A 483 -17.99 2.25 -6.26
N PHE A 484 -18.81 1.22 -6.12
CA PHE A 484 -19.75 1.09 -5.00
C PHE A 484 -19.14 0.36 -3.81
N ALA A 485 -19.41 0.87 -2.61
CA ALA A 485 -19.13 0.21 -1.33
C ALA A 485 -20.36 0.25 -0.43
N GLN A 486 -20.56 -0.77 0.39
CA GLN A 486 -21.75 -0.86 1.23
C GLN A 486 -21.45 -1.40 2.62
N THR A 487 -22.32 -1.02 3.57
CA THR A 487 -22.39 -1.59 4.92
C THR A 487 -23.83 -1.68 5.40
N SER A 488 -24.12 -2.57 6.34
CA SER A 488 -25.40 -2.59 7.05
C SER A 488 -25.20 -2.09 8.47
N VAL A 489 -26.27 -1.53 9.04
CA VAL A 489 -26.26 -0.94 10.38
C VAL A 489 -27.22 -1.73 11.28
N THR A 490 -26.79 -1.99 12.51
CA THR A 490 -27.66 -2.47 13.59
C THR A 490 -27.81 -1.38 14.63
N ALA A 491 -29.05 -1.06 14.98
CA ALA A 491 -29.35 -0.07 15.99
C ALA A 491 -28.80 -0.50 17.36
N SER A 492 -28.34 0.48 18.16
CA SER A 492 -28.01 0.23 19.55
C SER A 492 -29.25 -0.19 20.34
N ALA A 493 -29.13 -1.20 21.18
CA ALA A 493 -30.20 -1.59 22.10
C ALA A 493 -30.35 -0.59 23.27
N ILE A 494 -29.34 0.24 23.52
CA ILE A 494 -29.26 1.12 24.69
C ILE A 494 -29.65 2.56 24.35
N THR A 495 -29.37 3.00 23.13
CA THR A 495 -29.60 4.38 22.69
C THR A 495 -30.68 4.47 21.62
N GLY A 496 -31.57 5.44 21.75
CA GLY A 496 -32.54 5.81 20.73
C GLY A 496 -32.33 7.26 20.26
N GLY A 497 -33.10 7.68 19.26
CA GLY A 497 -33.03 9.02 18.70
C GLY A 497 -32.29 9.08 17.35
N ALA A 498 -32.05 10.29 16.89
CA ALA A 498 -31.33 10.55 15.65
C ALA A 498 -29.84 10.25 15.82
N PHE A 499 -29.25 9.63 14.81
CA PHE A 499 -27.80 9.42 14.70
C PHE A 499 -27.38 9.46 13.23
N THR A 500 -26.10 9.43 13.01
CA THR A 500 -25.54 9.55 11.67
C THR A 500 -24.53 8.44 11.44
N VAL A 501 -24.57 7.85 10.26
CA VAL A 501 -23.50 7.03 9.71
C VAL A 501 -22.76 7.87 8.67
N THR A 502 -21.45 7.83 8.72
CA THR A 502 -20.61 8.59 7.81
C THR A 502 -19.73 7.62 7.02
N GLY A 503 -19.74 7.73 5.70
CA GLY A 503 -18.78 7.08 4.81
C GLY A 503 -17.73 8.09 4.38
N SER A 504 -16.46 7.80 4.62
CA SER A 504 -15.34 8.66 4.23
C SER A 504 -14.34 7.87 3.38
N THR A 505 -13.71 8.55 2.43
CA THR A 505 -12.57 8.00 1.70
C THR A 505 -11.37 8.90 1.96
N PRO A 506 -10.16 8.34 2.15
CA PRO A 506 -8.98 9.15 2.38
C PRO A 506 -8.78 10.18 1.26
N GLY A 507 -8.51 11.43 1.64
CA GLY A 507 -8.35 12.56 0.71
C GLY A 507 -9.65 13.21 0.22
N SER A 508 -10.84 12.68 0.56
CA SER A 508 -12.11 13.33 0.22
C SER A 508 -12.31 14.62 1.02
N GLN A 509 -12.77 15.65 0.34
CA GLN A 509 -13.21 16.91 0.96
C GLN A 509 -14.63 16.81 1.53
N THR A 510 -15.38 15.79 1.12
CA THR A 510 -16.78 15.57 1.52
C THR A 510 -16.97 14.12 1.95
N ASN A 511 -17.76 13.92 3.00
CA ASN A 511 -18.17 12.60 3.45
C ASN A 511 -19.59 12.30 2.96
N ALA A 512 -19.87 11.04 2.68
CA ALA A 512 -21.24 10.56 2.56
C ALA A 512 -21.88 10.51 3.95
N VAL A 513 -23.04 11.13 4.09
CA VAL A 513 -23.74 11.25 5.37
C VAL A 513 -25.10 10.58 5.24
N PHE A 514 -25.38 9.67 6.16
CA PHE A 514 -26.66 8.95 6.24
C PHE A 514 -27.33 9.32 7.56
N PRO A 515 -28.32 10.20 7.55
CA PRO A 515 -29.19 10.41 8.72
C PRO A 515 -29.96 9.12 9.00
N MET A 516 -30.02 8.71 10.25
CA MET A 516 -30.70 7.52 10.72
C MET A 516 -31.46 7.83 11.99
N PHE A 517 -32.46 7.04 12.28
CA PHE A 517 -33.24 7.22 13.50
C PHE A 517 -33.57 5.87 14.16
N SER A 518 -33.24 5.73 15.47
CA SER A 518 -33.54 4.56 16.27
C SER A 518 -34.68 4.86 17.23
N ARG A 519 -35.77 4.08 17.11
CA ARG A 519 -36.92 4.21 18.01
C ARG A 519 -36.71 3.33 19.24
N LYS A 520 -36.50 3.97 20.37
CA LYS A 520 -36.41 3.30 21.67
C LYS A 520 -37.52 3.76 22.59
N MET A 521 -38.16 2.81 23.23
CA MET A 521 -39.07 3.04 24.33
C MET A 521 -38.39 2.66 25.66
N ASN A 522 -38.48 3.50 26.65
CA ASN A 522 -38.10 3.18 28.02
C ASN A 522 -39.37 3.13 28.85
N VAL A 523 -39.51 2.07 29.62
CA VAL A 523 -40.61 1.91 30.57
C VAL A 523 -40.05 1.91 31.98
N THR A 524 -40.64 2.70 32.85
CA THR A 524 -40.29 2.72 34.25
C THR A 524 -41.55 2.47 35.07
N GLY A 525 -41.56 1.43 35.88
CA GLY A 525 -42.66 1.13 36.78
C GLY A 525 -42.33 1.55 38.20
N ILE A 526 -43.26 2.27 38.86
CA ILE A 526 -43.19 2.58 40.28
C ILE A 526 -44.43 1.94 40.93
N VAL A 527 -44.17 0.98 41.82
CA VAL A 527 -45.18 0.37 42.65
C VAL A 527 -45.27 1.16 43.97
N GLY A 528 -46.34 1.91 44.15
CA GLY A 528 -46.58 2.66 45.38
C GLY A 528 -46.99 1.78 46.56
N ALA A 529 -46.91 2.32 47.81
CA ALA A 529 -47.30 1.62 49.03
C ALA A 529 -48.83 1.31 49.16
N SER A 530 -49.62 1.79 48.23
CA SER A 530 -51.05 1.52 48.09
C SER A 530 -51.38 1.18 46.63
N THR A 531 -52.40 0.47 46.34
CA THR A 531 -52.90 -0.05 45.06
C THR A 531 -52.74 0.85 43.82
N LEU A 532 -51.65 1.54 43.68
CA LEU A 532 -51.36 2.48 42.61
C LEU A 532 -50.05 2.08 41.91
N LEU A 533 -50.13 1.62 40.66
CA LEU A 533 -49.02 1.42 39.78
C LEU A 533 -48.94 2.62 38.83
N VAL A 534 -47.86 3.32 38.85
CA VAL A 534 -47.56 4.38 37.87
C VAL A 534 -46.60 3.80 36.84
N LEU A 535 -47.02 3.67 35.60
CA LEU A 535 -46.21 3.32 34.47
C LEU A 535 -45.87 4.61 33.71
N SER A 536 -44.60 4.91 33.61
CA SER A 536 -44.14 5.97 32.74
C SER A 536 -43.49 5.33 31.49
N VAL A 537 -44.11 5.53 30.35
CA VAL A 537 -43.59 5.12 29.05
C VAL A 537 -42.97 6.37 28.43
N VAL A 538 -41.67 6.36 28.27
CA VAL A 538 -40.93 7.42 27.61
C VAL A 538 -40.46 6.91 26.27
N ASN A 539 -41.12 7.33 25.20
CA ASN A 539 -40.48 7.28 23.89
C ASN A 539 -39.36 8.33 23.93
N GLN A 540 -38.12 7.90 23.93
CA GLN A 540 -37.00 8.87 23.95
C GLN A 540 -37.26 9.97 22.95
N THR A 541 -36.95 11.20 23.37
CA THR A 541 -37.17 12.42 22.61
C THR A 541 -36.98 12.23 21.13
N ASP A 542 -37.93 12.62 20.34
CA ASP A 542 -37.95 12.53 18.89
C ASP A 542 -38.30 11.14 18.29
N ALA A 543 -38.50 10.12 19.12
CA ALA A 543 -38.91 8.79 18.63
C ALA A 543 -40.31 8.81 17.99
N VAL A 544 -41.15 9.72 18.42
CA VAL A 544 -42.49 9.95 17.85
C VAL A 544 -42.62 11.46 17.63
N PRO A 545 -42.67 11.94 16.40
CA PRO A 545 -42.95 13.34 16.11
C PRO A 545 -44.23 13.81 16.80
N ALA A 546 -44.25 15.03 17.19
CA ALA A 546 -45.45 15.62 17.82
C ALA A 546 -46.66 15.42 16.92
N GLN A 547 -47.79 14.93 17.50
CA GLN A 547 -49.06 14.70 16.85
C GLN A 547 -49.20 13.41 16.00
N ILE A 548 -48.27 12.47 16.07
CA ILE A 548 -48.44 11.16 15.44
C ILE A 548 -49.23 10.25 16.36
N PRO A 549 -50.33 9.64 15.89
CA PRO A 549 -51.08 8.65 16.65
C PRO A 549 -50.26 7.36 16.83
N TYR A 550 -50.26 6.83 18.03
CA TYR A 550 -49.60 5.57 18.33
C TYR A 550 -50.38 4.75 19.37
N ILE A 551 -50.08 3.45 19.42
CA ILE A 551 -50.64 2.50 20.37
C ILE A 551 -49.49 1.86 21.14
N VAL A 552 -49.59 1.75 22.47
CA VAL A 552 -48.68 0.97 23.30
C VAL A 552 -49.32 -0.39 23.56
N PHE A 553 -48.63 -1.44 23.19
CA PHE A 553 -48.97 -2.81 23.51
C PHE A 553 -48.27 -3.24 24.79
N MET A 554 -48.98 -3.92 25.67
CA MET A 554 -48.45 -4.56 26.85
C MET A 554 -48.87 -6.02 26.87
N SER A 555 -47.97 -6.93 27.14
CA SER A 555 -48.29 -8.33 27.28
C SER A 555 -47.39 -9.06 28.29
N PHE A 556 -47.75 -10.27 28.64
CA PHE A 556 -46.92 -11.11 29.51
C PHE A 556 -45.77 -11.71 28.71
N PRO A 557 -44.60 -11.97 29.38
CA PRO A 557 -43.48 -12.63 28.73
C PRO A 557 -43.87 -14.01 28.18
N GLY A 558 -43.32 -14.34 27.01
CA GLY A 558 -43.58 -15.60 26.34
C GLY A 558 -44.83 -15.59 25.45
N SER A 559 -45.52 -14.47 25.31
CA SER A 559 -46.53 -14.30 24.28
C SER A 559 -45.86 -14.40 22.90
N PRO A 560 -46.49 -15.11 21.93
CA PRO A 560 -45.93 -15.21 20.59
C PRO A 560 -45.88 -13.84 19.92
N THR A 561 -44.81 -13.59 19.16
CA THR A 561 -44.70 -12.37 18.33
C THR A 561 -45.62 -12.47 17.13
N LEU A 562 -46.35 -11.40 16.82
CA LEU A 562 -47.15 -11.33 15.60
C LEU A 562 -46.29 -10.80 14.42
N PRO A 563 -46.24 -11.51 13.30
CA PRO A 563 -45.67 -10.98 12.09
C PRO A 563 -46.48 -9.79 11.58
N SER A 564 -45.80 -8.70 11.22
CA SER A 564 -46.47 -7.54 10.64
C SER A 564 -45.61 -7.00 9.47
N PRO A 565 -46.19 -6.15 8.60
CA PRO A 565 -45.42 -5.52 7.51
C PRO A 565 -44.24 -4.65 7.97
N ILE A 566 -44.21 -4.25 9.24
CA ILE A 566 -43.15 -3.44 9.86
C ILE A 566 -42.20 -4.26 10.74
N GLY A 567 -42.25 -5.59 10.62
CA GLY A 567 -41.51 -6.55 11.43
C GLY A 567 -42.31 -7.13 12.58
N PRO A 568 -41.76 -8.10 13.33
CA PRO A 568 -42.50 -8.79 14.40
C PRO A 568 -42.88 -7.83 15.52
N ILE A 569 -44.12 -7.87 15.95
CA ILE A 569 -44.61 -7.18 17.14
C ILE A 569 -44.39 -8.13 18.32
N CYS A 570 -43.63 -7.66 19.33
CA CYS A 570 -43.22 -8.49 20.46
C CYS A 570 -44.31 -8.74 21.49
N THR A 571 -45.45 -8.14 21.30
CA THR A 571 -46.63 -8.33 22.12
C THR A 571 -47.76 -8.87 21.24
N ASP A 572 -48.41 -9.97 21.67
CA ASP A 572 -49.56 -10.50 20.98
C ASP A 572 -50.80 -9.63 21.28
N PRO A 573 -51.41 -8.97 20.26
CA PRO A 573 -52.57 -8.13 20.45
C PRO A 573 -53.78 -8.87 20.99
N THR A 574 -53.84 -10.20 20.83
CA THR A 574 -54.93 -11.03 21.35
C THR A 574 -54.87 -11.12 22.87
N TYR A 575 -53.68 -11.06 23.44
CA TYR A 575 -53.43 -11.12 24.88
C TYR A 575 -52.89 -9.80 25.45
N ALA A 576 -52.68 -8.81 24.60
CA ALA A 576 -52.16 -7.53 25.02
C ALA A 576 -53.24 -6.65 25.66
N LEU A 577 -52.91 -6.04 26.72
CA LEU A 577 -53.66 -4.90 27.21
C LEU A 577 -53.42 -3.72 26.27
N THR A 578 -54.36 -3.42 25.42
CA THR A 578 -54.24 -2.34 24.44
C THR A 578 -54.66 -1.04 25.10
N VAL A 579 -53.74 -0.10 25.18
CA VAL A 579 -53.99 1.26 25.65
C VAL A 579 -54.10 2.18 24.46
N THR A 580 -55.29 2.56 24.07
CA THR A 580 -55.51 3.56 23.03
C THR A 580 -55.45 4.97 23.60
N LEU A 581 -55.07 5.92 22.82
CA LEU A 581 -54.24 6.97 23.27
C LEU A 581 -54.54 8.35 22.77
N GLU A 582 -55.81 8.70 22.74
CA GLU A 582 -56.08 10.11 22.46
C GLU A 582 -55.83 10.99 23.69
N ASP A 583 -56.19 10.50 24.88
CA ASP A 583 -56.06 11.27 26.12
C ASP A 583 -55.45 10.46 27.27
N GLY A 584 -55.05 9.21 27.02
CA GLY A 584 -54.48 8.31 28.02
C GLY A 584 -55.50 7.72 28.97
N VAL A 585 -56.75 7.67 28.59
CA VAL A 585 -57.83 7.07 29.36
C VAL A 585 -58.28 5.76 28.67
N GLY A 586 -58.40 4.71 29.42
CA GLY A 586 -58.84 3.42 28.94
C GLY A 586 -59.29 2.51 30.06
N SER A 587 -59.93 1.39 29.70
CA SER A 587 -60.30 0.35 30.65
C SER A 587 -60.21 -1.04 30.03
N PHE A 588 -59.76 -2.02 30.81
CA PHE A 588 -59.69 -3.42 30.42
C PHE A 588 -60.02 -4.30 31.63
N GLY A 589 -61.00 -5.21 31.44
CA GLY A 589 -61.33 -6.19 32.46
C GLY A 589 -61.71 -5.62 33.83
N GLY A 590 -62.25 -4.41 33.88
CA GLY A 590 -62.61 -3.73 35.14
C GLY A 590 -61.46 -2.89 35.77
N ILE A 591 -60.31 -2.87 35.13
CA ILE A 591 -59.18 -2.02 35.51
C ILE A 591 -59.27 -0.72 34.72
N SER A 592 -59.34 0.39 35.41
CA SER A 592 -59.31 1.74 34.81
C SER A 592 -57.92 2.31 34.86
N PHE A 593 -57.51 2.95 33.79
CA PHE A 593 -56.24 3.71 33.74
C PHE A 593 -56.48 5.08 33.12
N SER A 594 -55.72 6.03 33.61
CA SER A 594 -55.70 7.38 33.08
C SER A 594 -54.28 7.79 32.78
N GLY A 595 -54.08 8.52 31.71
CA GLY A 595 -52.78 9.03 31.32
C GLY A 595 -52.70 10.54 31.38
N THR A 596 -51.50 11.07 31.58
CA THR A 596 -51.21 12.50 31.50
C THR A 596 -50.34 12.75 30.26
N GLY A 597 -50.64 13.80 29.53
CA GLY A 597 -49.93 14.19 28.32
C GLY A 597 -50.88 14.21 27.10
N ALA A 598 -50.52 14.97 26.07
CA ALA A 598 -51.26 15.07 24.83
C ALA A 598 -50.85 13.95 23.85
N ILE A 599 -51.72 13.65 22.86
CA ILE A 599 -51.38 12.77 21.74
C ILE A 599 -50.09 13.28 21.09
N GLY A 600 -49.20 12.34 20.75
CA GLY A 600 -47.94 12.68 20.11
C GLY A 600 -46.85 13.28 20.99
N THR A 601 -47.06 13.36 22.30
CA THR A 601 -45.98 13.77 23.21
C THR A 601 -44.93 12.65 23.30
N PRO A 602 -43.62 12.99 23.39
CA PRO A 602 -42.56 12.00 23.48
C PRO A 602 -42.63 11.10 24.71
N SER A 603 -43.34 11.53 25.76
CA SER A 603 -43.55 10.76 26.99
C SER A 603 -44.99 10.83 27.44
N LYS A 604 -45.45 9.73 28.00
CA LYS A 604 -46.78 9.60 28.54
C LYS A 604 -46.72 8.76 29.83
N SER A 605 -47.45 9.16 30.84
CA SER A 605 -47.57 8.41 32.09
C SER A 605 -48.99 7.94 32.28
N TRP A 606 -49.13 6.69 32.68
CA TRP A 606 -50.42 6.09 33.01
C TRP A 606 -50.44 5.66 34.46
N VAL A 607 -51.60 5.80 35.07
CA VAL A 607 -51.86 5.37 36.44
C VAL A 607 -52.86 4.24 36.40
N TYR A 608 -52.45 3.08 36.86
CA TYR A 608 -53.33 1.91 36.99
C TYR A 608 -53.90 1.88 38.39
N GLN A 609 -55.24 1.80 38.51
CA GLN A 609 -55.94 1.72 39.76
C GLN A 609 -56.67 0.38 39.86
N GLY A 610 -56.67 -0.21 41.08
CA GLY A 610 -57.40 -1.43 41.34
C GLY A 610 -56.61 -2.75 41.16
N ILE A 611 -55.33 -2.70 40.82
CA ILE A 611 -54.46 -3.87 40.85
C ILE A 611 -53.71 -3.92 42.18
N PRO A 612 -53.95 -4.94 43.01
CA PRO A 612 -53.19 -5.09 44.27
C PRO A 612 -51.69 -5.32 43.99
N ASN A 613 -50.81 -4.63 44.69
CA ASN A 613 -49.34 -4.67 44.53
C ASN A 613 -48.77 -6.11 44.56
N PHE A 614 -49.33 -6.98 45.40
CA PHE A 614 -48.88 -8.37 45.54
C PHE A 614 -49.15 -9.21 44.29
N LEU A 615 -50.07 -8.79 43.42
CA LEU A 615 -50.35 -9.48 42.14
C LEU A 615 -49.38 -9.11 41.03
N LEU A 616 -48.64 -8.00 41.18
CA LEU A 616 -47.65 -7.54 40.18
C LEU A 616 -46.23 -7.87 40.57
N SER A 617 -45.97 -8.11 41.87
CA SER A 617 -44.62 -8.41 42.33
C SER A 617 -44.08 -9.69 41.74
N GLY A 618 -42.97 -9.59 41.02
CA GLY A 618 -42.29 -10.71 40.35
C GLY A 618 -42.77 -11.01 38.93
N PHE A 619 -43.73 -10.25 38.39
CA PHE A 619 -44.13 -10.38 36.97
C PHE A 619 -43.26 -9.49 36.08
N ASN A 620 -42.95 -10.03 34.92
CA ASN A 620 -42.35 -9.28 33.82
C ASN A 620 -43.43 -8.92 32.80
N MET A 621 -43.44 -7.73 32.27
CA MET A 621 -44.32 -7.31 31.19
C MET A 621 -43.52 -6.73 30.02
N SER A 622 -43.97 -7.02 28.83
CA SER A 622 -43.38 -6.50 27.59
C SER A 622 -44.18 -5.32 27.07
N PHE A 623 -43.50 -4.33 26.60
CA PHE A 623 -44.08 -3.10 26.05
C PHE A 623 -43.49 -2.77 24.69
N GLN A 624 -44.36 -2.33 23.77
CA GLN A 624 -43.96 -1.85 22.45
C GLN A 624 -44.92 -0.77 21.96
N THR A 625 -44.37 0.29 21.36
CA THR A 625 -45.18 1.30 20.67
C THR A 625 -45.27 0.98 19.18
N VAL A 626 -46.47 1.05 18.63
CA VAL A 626 -46.76 0.98 17.18
C VAL A 626 -47.51 2.23 16.78
N GLY A 627 -47.07 2.90 15.73
CA GLY A 627 -47.73 4.13 15.26
C GLY A 627 -47.64 4.28 13.75
N TYR A 628 -48.32 5.28 13.24
CA TYR A 628 -48.30 5.64 11.83
C TYR A 628 -47.83 7.08 11.65
N ASP A 629 -46.73 7.22 10.95
CA ASP A 629 -46.17 8.51 10.57
C ASP A 629 -46.57 8.81 9.13
N PRO A 630 -47.22 9.92 8.83
CA PRO A 630 -47.62 10.26 7.46
C PRO A 630 -46.46 10.37 6.47
N LEU A 631 -45.25 10.63 6.92
CA LEU A 631 -44.06 10.75 6.08
C LEU A 631 -43.34 9.41 5.87
N THR A 632 -43.29 8.56 6.90
CA THR A 632 -42.49 7.31 6.88
C THR A 632 -43.36 6.04 6.96
N GLY A 633 -44.66 6.17 7.16
CA GLY A 633 -45.58 5.05 7.23
C GLY A 633 -45.67 4.42 8.63
N TRP A 634 -46.12 3.16 8.70
CA TRP A 634 -46.21 2.42 9.94
C TRP A 634 -44.83 2.17 10.55
N PHE A 635 -44.71 2.34 11.86
CA PHE A 635 -43.50 2.06 12.61
C PHE A 635 -43.76 1.36 13.94
N ARG A 636 -42.73 0.75 14.50
CA ARG A 636 -42.66 0.25 15.86
C ARG A 636 -41.39 0.70 16.59
N THR A 637 -41.42 0.67 17.92
CA THR A 637 -40.24 0.83 18.76
C THR A 637 -39.60 -0.53 19.07
N ASN A 638 -38.50 -0.53 19.84
CA ASN A 638 -38.00 -1.73 20.49
C ASN A 638 -39.03 -2.31 21.46
N CYS A 639 -38.84 -3.57 21.83
CA CYS A 639 -39.59 -4.24 22.87
C CYS A 639 -38.85 -3.99 24.22
N GLU A 640 -39.55 -3.42 25.16
CA GLU A 640 -39.03 -3.25 26.53
C GLU A 640 -39.66 -4.28 27.47
N LEU A 641 -38.83 -4.85 28.34
CA LEU A 641 -39.22 -5.80 29.35
C LEU A 641 -39.03 -5.16 30.73
N GLU A 642 -40.10 -5.02 31.49
CA GLU A 642 -40.04 -4.47 32.83
C GLU A 642 -40.44 -5.54 33.86
N GLN A 643 -39.70 -5.63 34.93
CA GLN A 643 -39.95 -6.53 36.04
C GLN A 643 -40.53 -5.73 37.20
N PHE A 644 -41.69 -6.13 37.65
CA PHE A 644 -42.43 -5.49 38.77
C PHE A 644 -42.20 -6.18 40.09
#